data_172eec01e2e145a64862568f7a6d61c1
#
_entry.id   172eec01e2e145a64862568f7a6d61c1
#
_cell.length_a   1.000
_cell.length_b   1.000
_cell.length_c   1.000
_cell.angle_alpha   90.00
_cell.angle_beta   90.00
_cell.angle_gamma   90.00
#
_symmetry.space_group_name_H-M   'P 1'
#
loop_
_entity.id
_entity.type
_entity.pdbx_description
1 polymer ?
#
loop_
_entity_poly.entity_id
_entity_poly.type
_entity_poly.pdbx_seq_one_letter_code
_entity_poly.pdbx_strand_id
1 'polypeptide(L)'
;MNEKNYSKVPVFENGLAQPVFPLTDGKTGEKYDPATSSIVRYCVYVETDYDVDGDGKRDLVKAVVQVPRSAVEGNYKAATLYEARPYAAGVQQDGYPHMKEVAEKEYHPVNFADLDKKVDAHVPQGCISAMDLSLKADPADWYYPDKGNNNVMVFENIDTFDYYLVRGFAVVLSAGFGSKGSDGFNYVGSDYERDAFKAIVEWLHGDRIGYADREGTVETKADWSNGKVAMTGRSYAGTMPFAVATTGVEGLETIVPIAGIADWYSQQNMQGAQRYWPKEMLNSFLAYFCSSRYNDETLTEKQRDDMGAFHHEMSLQQIKGGFDYNPEFWGMGNYRLHADRIKCSALIVQGLNDENVSTKQYEMMYKSFQKAGKNVKAILHQGAHITPTMPKRYGILVDGKFYDDIINEWISHYLYGVENGAENRPAILVQMNYDQRKWETADSWETAYKMNLTCEEQGTTVIDTNWEAAGVSAENFDDVMGVRSSNMAQRYVTDPFKEAVTLQGTTCVRLRAALKDGDAEADFDPVNSNDADTLTMKLGMHEMSGRMDDVKLTLLLCDVCDEEFDSIQSVDPQRNTIPVNVVKEGGIISGGEVPAWNEAEFATVHKKYRVITRAFADLCNPEAGYEPETAQNSIELKNGEYHDYHIYLNATRYTVEPGHSLALVITTEDPINCLIHKTYSVEIENASVKAEVPMTAAVEDRVMTRK
;
A
#
# COMPACT_ATOMS: atom_id res chain seq x y z
N MET A 1 0.88 -3.04 -45.86
CA MET A 1 1.41 -3.33 -44.54
C MET A 1 1.74 -4.81 -44.54
N ASN A 2 3.01 -5.19 -44.33
CA ASN A 2 3.36 -6.60 -44.25
C ASN A 2 2.66 -7.16 -43.00
N GLU A 3 1.82 -8.17 -43.16
CA GLU A 3 1.27 -8.91 -42.02
C GLU A 3 2.43 -9.46 -41.22
N LYS A 4 2.57 -8.95 -39.99
CA LYS A 4 3.57 -9.46 -39.03
C LYS A 4 3.18 -10.89 -38.71
N ASN A 5 4.07 -11.83 -38.97
CA ASN A 5 3.81 -13.23 -38.65
C ASN A 5 4.03 -13.44 -37.14
N TYR A 6 2.95 -13.50 -36.38
CA TYR A 6 2.98 -13.71 -34.95
C TYR A 6 3.26 -15.19 -34.61
N SER A 7 4.01 -15.38 -33.52
CA SER A 7 4.29 -16.72 -32.97
C SER A 7 3.08 -17.27 -32.21
N LYS A 8 2.94 -18.59 -32.18
CA LYS A 8 1.94 -19.24 -31.31
C LYS A 8 2.47 -19.55 -29.91
N VAL A 9 3.74 -19.27 -29.65
CA VAL A 9 4.42 -19.50 -28.36
C VAL A 9 5.17 -18.23 -27.97
N PRO A 10 5.45 -18.02 -26.68
CA PRO A 10 6.26 -16.88 -26.22
C PRO A 10 7.61 -16.82 -26.94
N VAL A 11 7.99 -15.63 -27.36
CA VAL A 11 9.27 -15.32 -28.01
C VAL A 11 9.99 -14.29 -27.17
N PHE A 12 11.28 -14.50 -26.97
CA PHE A 12 12.11 -13.60 -26.16
C PHE A 12 13.23 -13.03 -27.01
N GLU A 13 13.32 -11.70 -27.07
CA GLU A 13 14.38 -10.97 -27.76
C GLU A 13 14.96 -9.93 -26.79
N ASN A 14 16.28 -9.86 -26.73
CA ASN A 14 17.00 -8.96 -25.80
C ASN A 14 16.54 -9.11 -24.32
N GLY A 15 16.17 -10.32 -23.92
CA GLY A 15 15.73 -10.61 -22.57
C GLY A 15 14.25 -10.31 -22.25
N LEU A 16 13.50 -9.81 -23.22
CA LEU A 16 12.10 -9.39 -23.08
C LEU A 16 11.17 -10.29 -23.87
N ALA A 17 10.03 -10.68 -23.29
CA ALA A 17 8.95 -11.30 -24.03
C ALA A 17 8.40 -10.34 -25.09
N GLN A 18 8.23 -10.86 -26.31
CA GLN A 18 7.74 -10.09 -27.47
C GLN A 18 6.27 -10.37 -27.74
N PRO A 19 5.55 -9.42 -28.37
CA PRO A 19 4.15 -9.65 -28.75
C PRO A 19 3.96 -10.87 -29.65
N VAL A 20 3.03 -11.75 -29.29
CA VAL A 20 2.66 -12.98 -30.02
C VAL A 20 1.28 -12.88 -30.69
N PHE A 21 0.58 -11.79 -30.48
CA PHE A 21 -0.60 -11.37 -31.24
C PHE A 21 -0.76 -9.83 -31.17
N PRO A 22 -1.53 -9.20 -32.07
CA PRO A 22 -1.69 -7.76 -32.05
C PRO A 22 -2.60 -7.32 -30.91
N LEU A 23 -2.22 -6.24 -30.24
CA LEU A 23 -3.12 -5.54 -29.34
C LEU A 23 -4.19 -4.80 -30.17
N THR A 24 -5.44 -4.99 -29.84
CA THR A 24 -6.53 -4.26 -30.48
C THR A 24 -6.88 -3.00 -29.68
N ASP A 25 -6.09 -1.93 -29.86
CA ASP A 25 -6.32 -0.53 -29.47
C ASP A 25 -6.84 -0.23 -28.04
N GLY A 26 -6.56 -1.10 -27.06
CA GLY A 26 -6.94 -0.88 -25.66
C GLY A 26 -8.44 -0.95 -25.36
N LYS A 27 -9.25 -1.42 -26.31
CA LYS A 27 -10.70 -1.62 -26.17
C LYS A 27 -11.08 -3.07 -26.44
N THR A 28 -10.34 -3.99 -25.81
CA THR A 28 -10.59 -5.42 -25.99
C THR A 28 -12.00 -5.83 -25.57
N GLY A 29 -12.64 -5.09 -24.65
CA GLY A 29 -14.02 -5.34 -24.23
C GLY A 29 -15.03 -5.20 -25.37
N GLU A 30 -14.93 -4.19 -26.22
CA GLU A 30 -15.84 -3.95 -27.33
C GLU A 30 -15.65 -4.93 -28.53
N LYS A 31 -14.46 -5.51 -28.65
CA LYS A 31 -14.09 -6.40 -29.74
C LYS A 31 -13.92 -7.86 -29.33
N TYR A 32 -14.10 -8.16 -28.06
CA TYR A 32 -13.94 -9.52 -27.56
C TYR A 32 -15.07 -10.42 -28.13
N ASP A 33 -14.63 -11.47 -28.81
CA ASP A 33 -15.49 -12.56 -29.27
C ASP A 33 -14.90 -13.87 -28.76
N PRO A 34 -15.59 -14.57 -27.84
CA PRO A 34 -15.08 -15.79 -27.23
C PRO A 34 -14.76 -16.89 -28.24
N ALA A 35 -15.35 -16.85 -29.44
CA ALA A 35 -15.09 -17.82 -30.50
C ALA A 35 -13.81 -17.53 -31.30
N THR A 36 -13.41 -16.28 -31.45
CA THR A 36 -12.37 -15.88 -32.42
C THR A 36 -11.23 -15.04 -31.86
N SER A 37 -11.41 -14.40 -30.71
CA SER A 37 -10.40 -13.53 -30.11
C SER A 37 -9.12 -14.28 -29.75
N SER A 38 -7.97 -13.60 -29.81
CA SER A 38 -6.67 -14.14 -29.41
C SER A 38 -6.54 -14.38 -27.91
N ILE A 39 -7.52 -13.93 -27.13
CA ILE A 39 -7.62 -14.08 -25.68
C ILE A 39 -8.84 -14.94 -25.36
N VAL A 40 -8.72 -15.77 -24.33
CA VAL A 40 -9.82 -16.51 -23.71
C VAL A 40 -10.09 -15.88 -22.35
N ARG A 41 -11.37 -15.56 -22.07
CA ARG A 41 -11.81 -14.91 -20.83
C ARG A 41 -12.89 -15.72 -20.15
N TYR A 42 -12.77 -15.89 -18.84
CA TYR A 42 -13.78 -16.54 -18.00
C TYR A 42 -13.59 -16.17 -16.53
N CYS A 43 -14.61 -16.43 -15.71
CA CYS A 43 -14.50 -16.38 -14.28
C CYS A 43 -14.31 -17.78 -13.69
N VAL A 44 -13.58 -17.84 -12.58
CA VAL A 44 -13.45 -19.03 -11.76
C VAL A 44 -13.74 -18.66 -10.30
N TYR A 45 -14.33 -19.58 -9.57
CA TYR A 45 -14.63 -19.49 -8.15
C TYR A 45 -13.73 -20.49 -7.43
N VAL A 46 -12.71 -19.99 -6.74
CA VAL A 46 -11.69 -20.84 -6.11
C VAL A 46 -12.07 -21.08 -4.66
N GLU A 47 -12.08 -22.36 -4.26
CA GLU A 47 -12.43 -22.76 -2.91
C GLU A 47 -11.34 -22.34 -1.92
N THR A 48 -11.74 -21.73 -0.82
CA THR A 48 -10.88 -21.45 0.34
C THR A 48 -11.00 -22.57 1.37
N ASP A 49 -10.30 -22.46 2.50
CA ASP A 49 -10.39 -23.41 3.60
C ASP A 49 -11.40 -22.95 4.68
N TYR A 50 -12.05 -21.81 4.48
CA TYR A 50 -12.82 -21.10 5.49
C TYR A 50 -14.29 -20.96 5.11
N ASP A 51 -15.12 -20.74 6.13
CA ASP A 51 -16.51 -20.34 6.08
C ASP A 51 -16.63 -19.05 6.92
N VAL A 52 -16.35 -17.90 6.28
CA VAL A 52 -16.28 -16.61 6.99
C VAL A 52 -17.65 -15.98 7.17
N ASP A 53 -18.63 -16.34 6.33
CA ASP A 53 -20.00 -15.84 6.46
C ASP A 53 -20.94 -16.78 7.24
N GLY A 54 -20.44 -17.95 7.65
CA GLY A 54 -21.12 -18.87 8.55
C GLY A 54 -22.30 -19.59 7.91
N ASP A 55 -22.31 -19.77 6.59
CA ASP A 55 -23.38 -20.46 5.87
C ASP A 55 -23.26 -22.00 5.89
N GLY A 56 -22.16 -22.52 6.40
CA GLY A 56 -21.86 -23.95 6.55
C GLY A 56 -21.16 -24.57 5.34
N LYS A 57 -20.66 -23.75 4.41
CA LYS A 57 -19.89 -24.17 3.26
C LYS A 57 -18.54 -23.44 3.24
N ARG A 58 -17.56 -23.98 2.53
CA ARG A 58 -16.33 -23.25 2.26
C ARG A 58 -16.60 -22.10 1.31
N ASP A 59 -16.09 -20.95 1.64
CA ASP A 59 -16.21 -19.75 0.83
C ASP A 59 -15.45 -19.89 -0.49
N LEU A 60 -16.09 -19.45 -1.57
CA LEU A 60 -15.51 -19.34 -2.90
C LEU A 60 -15.12 -17.90 -3.21
N VAL A 61 -13.90 -17.68 -3.68
CA VAL A 61 -13.44 -16.38 -4.11
C VAL A 61 -13.35 -16.30 -5.63
N LYS A 62 -13.94 -15.23 -6.18
CA LYS A 62 -14.01 -15.01 -7.63
C LYS A 62 -12.68 -14.52 -8.16
N ALA A 63 -12.20 -15.17 -9.21
CA ALA A 63 -11.12 -14.66 -10.04
C ALA A 63 -11.53 -14.55 -11.49
N VAL A 64 -11.02 -13.53 -12.15
CA VAL A 64 -11.25 -13.28 -13.56
C VAL A 64 -9.97 -13.59 -14.30
N VAL A 65 -10.06 -14.48 -15.27
CA VAL A 65 -8.95 -15.06 -16.00
C VAL A 65 -8.94 -14.54 -17.43
N GLN A 66 -7.78 -14.04 -17.84
CA GLN A 66 -7.47 -13.75 -19.23
C GLN A 66 -6.22 -14.54 -19.62
N VAL A 67 -6.31 -15.31 -20.63
CA VAL A 67 -5.21 -16.16 -21.09
C VAL A 67 -5.10 -16.15 -22.61
N PRO A 68 -3.89 -16.11 -23.20
CA PRO A 68 -3.73 -16.24 -24.64
C PRO A 68 -4.37 -17.53 -25.15
N ARG A 69 -5.24 -17.41 -26.17
CA ARG A 69 -5.93 -18.56 -26.78
C ARG A 69 -4.96 -19.69 -27.15
N SER A 70 -3.79 -19.34 -27.66
CA SER A 70 -2.76 -20.29 -28.05
C SER A 70 -2.30 -21.18 -26.89
N ALA A 71 -2.29 -20.66 -25.63
CA ALA A 71 -1.99 -21.47 -24.45
C ALA A 71 -3.14 -22.42 -24.11
N VAL A 72 -4.40 -21.97 -24.21
CA VAL A 72 -5.57 -22.82 -23.96
C VAL A 72 -5.69 -23.92 -25.01
N GLU A 73 -5.28 -23.65 -26.26
CA GLU A 73 -5.18 -24.63 -27.34
C GLU A 73 -4.01 -25.62 -27.15
N GLY A 74 -3.18 -25.43 -26.14
CA GLY A 74 -2.08 -26.36 -25.80
C GLY A 74 -0.79 -26.15 -26.57
N ASN A 75 -0.60 -25.02 -27.26
CA ASN A 75 0.66 -24.74 -27.96
C ASN A 75 1.83 -24.49 -26.99
N TYR A 76 1.52 -23.98 -25.78
CA TYR A 76 2.47 -23.83 -24.66
C TYR A 76 1.70 -23.73 -23.34
N LYS A 77 2.41 -23.66 -22.23
CA LYS A 77 1.85 -23.38 -20.90
C LYS A 77 2.19 -21.95 -20.52
N ALA A 78 1.17 -21.15 -20.26
CA ALA A 78 1.35 -19.73 -19.91
C ALA A 78 1.75 -19.57 -18.44
N ALA A 79 2.74 -18.72 -18.19
CA ALA A 79 2.99 -18.20 -16.86
C ALA A 79 2.00 -17.08 -16.52
N THR A 80 1.73 -16.86 -15.24
CA THR A 80 0.67 -15.94 -14.81
C THR A 80 1.21 -14.72 -14.10
N LEU A 81 0.76 -13.53 -14.53
CA LEU A 81 0.80 -12.31 -13.74
C LEU A 81 -0.53 -12.17 -12.99
N TYR A 82 -0.47 -12.15 -11.67
CA TYR A 82 -1.64 -12.13 -10.80
C TYR A 82 -1.72 -10.85 -9.97
N GLU A 83 -2.85 -10.19 -9.97
CA GLU A 83 -3.16 -9.09 -9.07
C GLU A 83 -4.33 -9.46 -8.16
N ALA A 84 -4.06 -9.52 -6.87
CA ALA A 84 -5.06 -9.64 -5.83
C ALA A 84 -5.65 -8.26 -5.53
N ARG A 85 -6.93 -8.07 -5.83
CA ARG A 85 -7.64 -6.80 -5.59
C ARG A 85 -8.75 -6.99 -4.57
N PRO A 86 -8.54 -6.65 -3.28
CA PRO A 86 -9.57 -6.81 -2.26
C PRO A 86 -10.88 -6.08 -2.58
N TYR A 87 -10.80 -4.96 -3.30
CA TYR A 87 -11.95 -4.15 -3.75
C TYR A 87 -12.32 -4.39 -5.24
N ALA A 88 -11.90 -5.52 -5.79
CA ALA A 88 -12.33 -5.88 -7.14
C ALA A 88 -13.83 -6.15 -7.18
N ALA A 89 -14.43 -5.96 -8.38
CA ALA A 89 -15.86 -5.95 -8.59
C ALA A 89 -16.62 -4.79 -7.92
N GLY A 90 -15.90 -3.68 -7.70
CA GLY A 90 -16.46 -2.44 -7.20
C GLY A 90 -16.24 -2.23 -5.71
N VAL A 91 -16.57 -1.06 -5.27
CA VAL A 91 -16.47 -0.61 -3.88
C VAL A 91 -17.84 -0.18 -3.40
N GLN A 92 -18.07 -0.34 -2.10
CA GLN A 92 -19.26 0.19 -1.46
C GLN A 92 -19.02 1.65 -1.11
N GLN A 93 -19.64 2.60 -1.82
CA GLN A 93 -19.44 4.03 -1.57
C GLN A 93 -20.56 4.70 -0.79
N ASP A 94 -21.76 4.16 -0.87
CA ASP A 94 -22.95 4.84 -0.34
C ASP A 94 -23.14 4.68 1.18
N GLY A 95 -22.07 4.41 1.91
CA GLY A 95 -22.17 4.08 3.31
C GLY A 95 -22.94 2.76 3.51
N TYR A 96 -22.80 2.11 4.65
CA TYR A 96 -23.77 1.07 5.02
C TYR A 96 -25.07 1.76 5.49
N PRO A 97 -26.07 1.97 4.64
CA PRO A 97 -27.35 2.51 5.10
C PRO A 97 -27.89 1.69 6.25
N HIS A 98 -27.53 0.40 6.29
CA HIS A 98 -27.90 -0.57 7.30
C HIS A 98 -26.99 -0.62 8.54
N MET A 99 -25.81 -0.03 8.54
CA MET A 99 -25.00 0.00 9.76
C MET A 99 -25.72 0.75 10.88
N LYS A 100 -26.48 1.81 10.52
CA LYS A 100 -27.32 2.54 11.46
C LYS A 100 -28.48 1.68 11.97
N GLU A 101 -29.10 0.92 11.08
CA GLU A 101 -30.17 0.00 11.42
C GLU A 101 -29.66 -1.22 12.14
N VAL A 102 -28.48 -1.73 11.77
CA VAL A 102 -27.82 -2.85 12.46
C VAL A 102 -27.42 -2.46 13.87
N ALA A 103 -26.91 -1.25 14.08
CA ALA A 103 -26.55 -0.76 15.41
C ALA A 103 -27.75 -0.56 16.36
N GLU A 104 -28.93 -0.30 15.79
CA GLU A 104 -30.18 -0.15 16.54
C GLU A 104 -30.89 -1.49 16.74
N LYS A 105 -30.48 -2.55 16.03
CA LYS A 105 -31.03 -3.92 16.17
C LYS A 105 -30.25 -4.70 17.23
N GLU A 106 -30.96 -5.51 17.97
CA GLU A 106 -30.38 -6.55 18.81
C GLU A 106 -29.84 -7.67 17.88
N TYR A 107 -28.50 -7.75 17.71
CA TYR A 107 -27.89 -8.81 16.90
C TYR A 107 -26.89 -9.61 17.73
N HIS A 108 -26.66 -10.85 17.29
CA HIS A 108 -25.72 -11.72 17.95
C HIS A 108 -24.29 -11.40 17.47
N PRO A 109 -23.34 -11.15 18.39
CA PRO A 109 -21.95 -10.91 18.01
C PRO A 109 -21.41 -12.07 17.18
N VAL A 110 -20.68 -11.77 16.14
CA VAL A 110 -19.91 -12.77 15.39
C VAL A 110 -18.78 -13.26 16.27
N ASN A 111 -18.70 -14.57 16.46
CA ASN A 111 -17.60 -15.16 17.20
C ASN A 111 -16.45 -15.48 16.23
N PHE A 112 -15.41 -14.65 16.22
CA PHE A 112 -14.23 -14.86 15.37
C PHE A 112 -13.54 -16.22 15.60
N ALA A 113 -13.68 -16.83 16.78
CA ALA A 113 -13.19 -18.18 17.03
C ALA A 113 -13.93 -19.26 16.20
N ASP A 114 -15.11 -18.94 15.68
CA ASP A 114 -15.86 -19.82 14.82
C ASP A 114 -15.35 -19.88 13.38
N LEU A 115 -14.53 -18.89 12.95
CA LEU A 115 -13.93 -18.85 11.62
C LEU A 115 -12.96 -20.03 11.37
N ASP A 116 -12.37 -20.57 12.42
CA ASP A 116 -11.49 -21.74 12.35
C ASP A 116 -12.24 -23.08 12.33
N LYS A 117 -13.57 -23.06 12.37
CA LYS A 117 -14.37 -24.29 12.26
C LYS A 117 -14.17 -24.92 10.90
N LYS A 118 -13.85 -26.21 10.93
CA LYS A 118 -13.74 -26.98 9.69
C LYS A 118 -15.13 -27.26 9.14
N VAL A 119 -15.32 -26.86 7.89
CA VAL A 119 -16.49 -27.17 7.09
C VAL A 119 -16.10 -28.08 5.91
N ASP A 120 -17.09 -28.81 5.40
CA ASP A 120 -16.86 -29.72 4.30
C ASP A 120 -16.55 -28.96 3.00
N ALA A 121 -15.63 -29.53 2.21
CA ALA A 121 -15.32 -29.02 0.87
C ALA A 121 -16.50 -29.26 -0.08
N HIS A 122 -16.62 -28.45 -1.10
CA HIS A 122 -17.54 -28.68 -2.20
C HIS A 122 -17.19 -29.98 -2.94
N VAL A 123 -18.20 -30.66 -3.46
CA VAL A 123 -18.02 -31.91 -4.20
C VAL A 123 -18.41 -31.68 -5.67
N PRO A 124 -17.44 -31.60 -6.60
CA PRO A 124 -17.73 -31.37 -8.00
C PRO A 124 -18.53 -32.53 -8.60
N GLN A 125 -19.55 -32.22 -9.39
CA GLN A 125 -20.40 -33.16 -10.10
C GLN A 125 -20.03 -33.26 -11.60
N GLY A 126 -19.16 -32.37 -12.05
CA GLY A 126 -18.67 -32.30 -13.44
C GLY A 126 -17.42 -31.48 -13.57
N CYS A 127 -16.88 -31.43 -14.79
CA CYS A 127 -15.73 -30.60 -15.12
C CYS A 127 -15.96 -29.92 -16.48
N ILE A 128 -15.48 -28.68 -16.64
CA ILE A 128 -15.54 -27.94 -17.89
C ILE A 128 -14.16 -27.37 -18.23
N SER A 129 -13.81 -27.37 -19.53
CA SER A 129 -12.57 -26.76 -20.00
C SER A 129 -12.63 -25.23 -19.98
N ALA A 130 -11.49 -24.57 -19.89
CA ALA A 130 -11.38 -23.10 -19.97
C ALA A 130 -11.98 -22.57 -21.29
N MET A 131 -11.81 -23.29 -22.42
CA MET A 131 -12.37 -22.91 -23.71
C MET A 131 -13.90 -22.96 -23.70
N ASP A 132 -14.47 -24.08 -23.25
CA ASP A 132 -15.93 -24.23 -23.22
C ASP A 132 -16.58 -23.30 -22.22
N LEU A 133 -15.90 -23.01 -21.10
CA LEU A 133 -16.35 -22.04 -20.09
C LEU A 133 -16.39 -20.64 -20.68
N SER A 134 -15.35 -20.22 -21.42
CA SER A 134 -15.31 -18.90 -22.05
C SER A 134 -16.42 -18.68 -23.08
N LEU A 135 -16.84 -19.74 -23.80
CA LEU A 135 -17.94 -19.68 -24.75
C LEU A 135 -19.32 -19.51 -24.09
N LYS A 136 -19.44 -19.84 -22.82
CA LYS A 136 -20.67 -19.74 -22.02
C LYS A 136 -20.68 -18.53 -21.11
N ALA A 137 -19.52 -17.92 -20.89
CA ALA A 137 -19.39 -16.80 -19.95
C ALA A 137 -20.22 -15.58 -20.42
N ASP A 138 -20.93 -14.98 -19.49
CA ASP A 138 -21.61 -13.72 -19.75
C ASP A 138 -20.58 -12.57 -19.60
N PRO A 139 -20.45 -11.68 -20.59
CA PRO A 139 -19.63 -10.46 -20.41
C PRO A 139 -19.98 -9.65 -19.15
N ALA A 140 -21.22 -9.70 -18.68
CA ALA A 140 -21.63 -9.09 -17.43
C ALA A 140 -20.91 -9.68 -16.19
N ASP A 141 -20.37 -10.89 -16.27
CA ASP A 141 -19.66 -11.51 -15.15
C ASP A 141 -18.32 -10.83 -14.82
N TRP A 142 -17.74 -10.12 -15.76
CA TRP A 142 -16.52 -9.34 -15.57
C TRP A 142 -16.70 -7.83 -15.75
N TYR A 143 -17.92 -7.38 -16.02
CA TYR A 143 -18.29 -5.98 -16.12
C TYR A 143 -19.32 -5.66 -15.05
N TYR A 144 -18.94 -4.86 -14.08
CA TYR A 144 -19.86 -4.34 -13.06
C TYR A 144 -20.02 -2.84 -13.29
N PRO A 145 -21.03 -2.39 -14.04
CA PRO A 145 -21.31 -0.96 -14.20
C PRO A 145 -21.78 -0.45 -12.84
N ASP A 146 -20.89 0.23 -12.16
CA ASP A 146 -21.27 0.97 -10.98
C ASP A 146 -21.87 2.32 -11.38
N LYS A 147 -23.03 2.65 -10.82
CA LYS A 147 -23.78 3.86 -11.11
C LYS A 147 -23.13 5.09 -10.49
N GLY A 148 -21.86 5.32 -10.73
CA GLY A 148 -21.21 6.54 -10.28
C GLY A 148 -19.75 6.38 -9.90
N ASN A 149 -19.19 5.19 -9.97
CA ASN A 149 -17.82 4.97 -9.58
C ASN A 149 -17.00 4.22 -10.63
N ASN A 150 -15.86 4.80 -10.98
CA ASN A 150 -14.95 4.29 -12.01
C ASN A 150 -14.07 3.10 -11.54
N ASN A 151 -14.33 2.52 -10.38
CA ASN A 151 -13.55 1.41 -9.84
C ASN A 151 -14.13 0.05 -10.19
N VAL A 152 -14.73 -0.04 -11.32
CA VAL A 152 -15.15 -1.31 -11.90
C VAL A 152 -13.89 -2.13 -12.17
N MET A 153 -13.93 -3.43 -11.86
CA MET A 153 -13.01 -4.37 -12.46
C MET A 153 -13.34 -4.42 -13.95
N VAL A 154 -12.79 -3.50 -14.66
CA VAL A 154 -12.93 -3.47 -16.09
C VAL A 154 -11.68 -4.11 -16.62
N PHE A 155 -11.84 -5.17 -17.37
CA PHE A 155 -10.83 -5.59 -18.31
C PHE A 155 -10.48 -4.49 -19.33
N GLU A 156 -11.10 -3.34 -19.25
CA GLU A 156 -10.88 -2.18 -20.09
C GLU A 156 -9.78 -1.23 -19.59
N ASN A 157 -9.37 -1.34 -18.34
CA ASN A 157 -8.15 -0.69 -17.86
C ASN A 157 -6.91 -1.55 -18.14
N ILE A 158 -6.88 -2.08 -19.32
CA ILE A 158 -6.01 -3.10 -19.81
C ILE A 158 -4.66 -2.51 -20.24
N ASP A 159 -4.51 -1.21 -20.24
CA ASP A 159 -3.30 -0.58 -20.75
C ASP A 159 -2.02 -1.20 -20.20
N THR A 160 -1.99 -1.54 -18.93
CA THR A 160 -0.85 -2.21 -18.32
C THR A 160 -0.88 -3.72 -18.54
N PHE A 161 -2.02 -4.38 -18.33
CA PHE A 161 -2.11 -5.84 -18.38
C PHE A 161 -2.14 -6.38 -19.82
N ASP A 162 -2.69 -5.64 -20.79
CA ASP A 162 -2.61 -6.00 -22.20
C ASP A 162 -1.16 -6.09 -22.68
N TYR A 163 -0.28 -5.26 -22.12
CA TYR A 163 1.13 -5.33 -22.40
C TYR A 163 1.70 -6.75 -22.16
N TYR A 164 1.30 -7.40 -21.06
CA TYR A 164 1.74 -8.76 -20.72
C TYR A 164 0.97 -9.84 -21.46
N LEU A 165 -0.34 -9.69 -21.60
CA LEU A 165 -1.19 -10.63 -22.34
C LEU A 165 -0.73 -10.86 -23.77
N VAL A 166 -0.47 -9.78 -24.53
CA VAL A 166 -0.01 -9.90 -25.90
C VAL A 166 1.36 -10.55 -26.01
N ARG A 167 2.12 -10.60 -24.89
CA ARG A 167 3.45 -11.23 -24.82
C ARG A 167 3.45 -12.67 -24.32
N GLY A 168 2.27 -13.25 -24.20
CA GLY A 168 2.13 -14.68 -23.89
C GLY A 168 2.03 -15.03 -22.41
N PHE A 169 1.85 -14.02 -21.54
CA PHE A 169 1.48 -14.26 -20.13
C PHE A 169 -0.02 -14.36 -19.98
N ALA A 170 -0.49 -15.19 -19.08
CA ALA A 170 -1.85 -15.08 -18.57
C ALA A 170 -1.93 -13.95 -17.53
N VAL A 171 -3.08 -13.32 -17.43
CA VAL A 171 -3.38 -12.29 -16.42
C VAL A 171 -4.59 -12.72 -15.62
N VAL A 172 -4.45 -12.76 -14.29
CA VAL A 172 -5.53 -13.10 -13.38
C VAL A 172 -5.74 -11.94 -12.40
N LEU A 173 -6.99 -11.56 -12.24
CA LEU A 173 -7.41 -10.58 -11.24
C LEU A 173 -8.41 -11.26 -10.31
N SER A 174 -8.17 -11.24 -8.98
CA SER A 174 -9.14 -11.82 -8.05
C SER A 174 -9.78 -10.77 -7.16
N ALA A 175 -11.04 -11.02 -6.84
CA ALA A 175 -11.74 -10.38 -5.74
C ALA A 175 -11.32 -11.02 -4.41
N GLY A 176 -11.52 -10.32 -3.29
CA GLY A 176 -11.40 -10.86 -1.95
C GLY A 176 -12.75 -11.32 -1.38
N PHE A 177 -12.75 -11.80 -0.16
CA PHE A 177 -13.97 -12.04 0.61
C PHE A 177 -14.84 -10.78 0.66
N GLY A 178 -16.16 -10.96 0.63
CA GLY A 178 -17.12 -9.87 0.69
C GLY A 178 -17.22 -9.01 -0.57
N SER A 179 -16.42 -9.27 -1.58
CA SER A 179 -16.57 -8.61 -2.90
C SER A 179 -17.67 -9.27 -3.71
N LYS A 180 -18.33 -8.50 -4.61
CA LYS A 180 -19.41 -9.02 -5.45
C LYS A 180 -18.95 -10.22 -6.27
N GLY A 181 -19.67 -11.32 -6.13
CA GLY A 181 -19.34 -12.59 -6.76
C GLY A 181 -18.46 -13.54 -5.92
N SER A 182 -17.84 -13.06 -4.86
CA SER A 182 -17.17 -13.90 -3.85
C SER A 182 -18.07 -14.12 -2.64
N ASP A 183 -17.80 -15.16 -1.89
CA ASP A 183 -18.45 -15.43 -0.59
C ASP A 183 -17.67 -14.78 0.56
N GLY A 184 -18.05 -15.08 1.80
CA GLY A 184 -17.42 -14.57 2.99
C GLY A 184 -17.64 -13.09 3.25
N PHE A 185 -16.95 -12.58 4.27
CA PHE A 185 -16.90 -11.16 4.63
C PHE A 185 -15.46 -10.70 4.66
N ASN A 186 -15.18 -9.47 4.22
CA ASN A 186 -13.84 -8.94 4.23
C ASN A 186 -13.33 -8.74 5.68
N TYR A 187 -12.14 -9.26 5.97
CA TYR A 187 -11.45 -9.09 7.24
C TYR A 187 -10.02 -8.61 6.95
N VAL A 188 -9.88 -7.29 6.84
CA VAL A 188 -8.66 -6.61 6.40
C VAL A 188 -7.46 -7.00 7.24
N GLY A 189 -6.38 -7.40 6.55
CA GLY A 189 -5.12 -7.76 7.17
C GLY A 189 -5.12 -9.09 7.90
N SER A 190 -6.20 -9.87 7.81
CA SER A 190 -6.29 -11.17 8.46
C SER A 190 -5.57 -12.27 7.69
N ASP A 191 -5.30 -13.37 8.39
CA ASP A 191 -4.84 -14.60 7.79
C ASP A 191 -5.87 -15.18 6.81
N TYR A 192 -7.15 -15.00 7.09
CA TYR A 192 -8.26 -15.44 6.23
C TYR A 192 -8.21 -14.75 4.88
N GLU A 193 -8.08 -13.42 4.88
CA GLU A 193 -7.94 -12.64 3.65
C GLU A 193 -6.69 -13.03 2.85
N ARG A 194 -5.54 -13.14 3.52
CA ARG A 194 -4.29 -13.58 2.90
C ARG A 194 -4.45 -14.94 2.24
N ASP A 195 -5.09 -15.89 2.91
CA ASP A 195 -5.24 -17.26 2.45
C ASP A 195 -6.29 -17.39 1.33
N ALA A 196 -7.27 -16.49 1.26
CA ALA A 196 -8.15 -16.38 0.11
C ALA A 196 -7.38 -16.05 -1.18
N PHE A 197 -6.43 -15.13 -1.12
CA PHE A 197 -5.57 -14.82 -2.27
C PHE A 197 -4.50 -15.89 -2.54
N LYS A 198 -3.99 -16.55 -1.50
CA LYS A 198 -3.13 -17.71 -1.62
C LYS A 198 -3.83 -18.84 -2.39
N ALA A 199 -5.13 -19.08 -2.15
CA ALA A 199 -5.91 -20.11 -2.82
C ALA A 199 -5.89 -19.96 -4.35
N ILE A 200 -5.86 -18.73 -4.86
CA ILE A 200 -5.74 -18.47 -6.31
C ILE A 200 -4.38 -18.93 -6.84
N VAL A 201 -3.27 -18.67 -6.10
CA VAL A 201 -1.95 -19.17 -6.49
C VAL A 201 -1.91 -20.70 -6.50
N GLU A 202 -2.50 -21.35 -5.51
CA GLU A 202 -2.60 -22.81 -5.43
C GLU A 202 -3.43 -23.40 -6.60
N TRP A 203 -4.54 -22.72 -6.98
CA TRP A 203 -5.32 -23.14 -8.16
C TRP A 203 -4.52 -23.00 -9.46
N LEU A 204 -3.79 -21.91 -9.63
CA LEU A 204 -2.92 -21.68 -10.80
C LEU A 204 -1.75 -22.67 -10.86
N HIS A 205 -1.27 -23.11 -9.71
CA HIS A 205 -0.22 -24.14 -9.58
C HIS A 205 -0.76 -25.56 -9.81
N GLY A 206 -2.04 -25.78 -9.52
CA GLY A 206 -2.74 -27.06 -9.69
C GLY A 206 -3.01 -27.82 -8.39
N ASP A 207 -2.82 -27.20 -7.24
CA ASP A 207 -2.96 -27.79 -5.90
C ASP A 207 -4.34 -27.55 -5.28
N ARG A 208 -5.22 -26.77 -5.93
CA ARG A 208 -6.52 -26.40 -5.39
C ARG A 208 -7.62 -26.49 -6.45
N ILE A 209 -8.85 -26.71 -5.99
CA ILE A 209 -10.02 -26.80 -6.87
C ILE A 209 -10.57 -25.39 -7.14
N GLY A 210 -10.93 -25.13 -8.38
CA GLY A 210 -11.73 -23.99 -8.81
C GLY A 210 -12.96 -24.43 -9.55
N TYR A 211 -14.03 -23.64 -9.48
CA TYR A 211 -15.34 -23.97 -10.02
C TYR A 211 -15.76 -22.97 -11.08
N ALA A 212 -16.53 -23.43 -12.05
CA ALA A 212 -17.14 -22.60 -13.08
C ALA A 212 -18.43 -21.89 -12.60
N ASP A 213 -18.95 -22.30 -11.46
CA ASP A 213 -20.20 -21.80 -10.88
C ASP A 213 -20.03 -21.49 -9.39
N ARG A 214 -20.88 -20.62 -8.87
CA ARG A 214 -20.88 -20.20 -7.45
C ARG A 214 -21.38 -21.27 -6.49
N GLU A 215 -22.04 -22.30 -7.02
CA GLU A 215 -22.56 -23.43 -6.22
C GLU A 215 -21.47 -24.46 -5.94
N GLY A 216 -20.27 -24.34 -6.53
CA GLY A 216 -19.17 -25.27 -6.37
C GLY A 216 -19.46 -26.65 -6.97
N THR A 217 -20.18 -26.71 -8.10
CA THR A 217 -20.63 -27.99 -8.68
C THR A 217 -19.88 -28.42 -9.93
N VAL A 218 -19.32 -27.49 -10.70
CA VAL A 218 -18.60 -27.78 -11.95
C VAL A 218 -17.15 -27.35 -11.82
N GLU A 219 -16.23 -28.31 -11.72
CA GLU A 219 -14.80 -28.04 -11.62
C GLU A 219 -14.25 -27.43 -12.91
N THR A 220 -13.31 -26.50 -12.78
CA THR A 220 -12.47 -26.01 -13.88
C THR A 220 -11.02 -25.89 -13.45
N LYS A 221 -10.10 -26.31 -14.30
CA LYS A 221 -8.67 -26.33 -14.03
C LYS A 221 -7.91 -25.31 -14.86
N ALA A 222 -6.79 -24.83 -14.30
CA ALA A 222 -5.85 -23.99 -15.06
C ALA A 222 -4.89 -24.85 -15.91
N ASP A 223 -5.42 -25.75 -16.72
CA ASP A 223 -4.61 -26.70 -17.54
C ASP A 223 -3.66 -26.00 -18.54
N TRP A 224 -3.93 -24.74 -18.82
CA TRP A 224 -3.10 -23.87 -19.65
C TRP A 224 -1.91 -23.26 -18.88
N SER A 225 -1.91 -23.30 -17.56
CA SER A 225 -0.87 -22.72 -16.69
C SER A 225 0.40 -23.59 -16.69
N ASN A 226 1.57 -22.94 -16.57
CA ASN A 226 2.83 -23.62 -16.28
C ASN A 226 3.08 -23.79 -14.77
N GLY A 227 2.15 -23.38 -13.92
CA GLY A 227 2.24 -23.44 -12.48
C GLY A 227 3.05 -22.31 -11.84
N LYS A 228 3.58 -21.37 -12.62
CA LYS A 228 4.43 -20.26 -12.11
C LYS A 228 3.69 -18.95 -12.13
N VAL A 229 3.70 -18.27 -10.98
CA VAL A 229 2.96 -17.05 -10.73
C VAL A 229 3.90 -15.92 -10.27
N ALA A 230 3.72 -14.74 -10.84
CA ALA A 230 4.20 -13.48 -10.27
C ALA A 230 3.02 -12.69 -9.74
N MET A 231 3.09 -12.20 -8.51
CA MET A 231 2.05 -11.29 -7.99
C MET A 231 2.50 -9.83 -8.06
N THR A 232 1.58 -8.95 -8.42
CA THR A 232 1.79 -7.50 -8.45
C THR A 232 0.57 -6.77 -7.93
N GLY A 233 0.65 -5.47 -7.80
CA GLY A 233 -0.43 -4.57 -7.43
C GLY A 233 0.08 -3.36 -6.68
N ARG A 234 -0.78 -2.34 -6.52
CA ARG A 234 -0.46 -1.11 -5.82
C ARG A 234 -1.33 -0.94 -4.58
N SER A 235 -0.76 -0.33 -3.54
CA SER A 235 -1.49 -0.01 -2.31
C SER A 235 -1.95 -1.28 -1.59
N TYR A 236 -3.22 -1.42 -1.28
CA TYR A 236 -3.78 -2.64 -0.71
C TYR A 236 -3.53 -3.85 -1.63
N ALA A 237 -3.72 -3.70 -2.94
CA ALA A 237 -3.37 -4.76 -3.89
C ALA A 237 -1.84 -5.01 -3.94
N GLY A 238 -1.01 -4.02 -3.57
CA GLY A 238 0.44 -4.16 -3.40
C GLY A 238 0.85 -4.80 -2.08
N THR A 239 -0.04 -4.78 -1.09
CA THR A 239 0.12 -5.45 0.20
C THR A 239 -0.06 -6.97 0.07
N MET A 240 -1.02 -7.41 -0.72
CA MET A 240 -1.36 -8.83 -0.88
C MET A 240 -0.21 -9.69 -1.43
N PRO A 241 0.60 -9.25 -2.42
CA PRO A 241 1.80 -9.98 -2.82
C PRO A 241 2.74 -10.29 -1.65
N PHE A 242 2.98 -9.32 -0.76
CA PHE A 242 3.81 -9.54 0.41
C PHE A 242 3.13 -10.49 1.41
N ALA A 243 1.86 -10.28 1.71
CA ALA A 243 1.08 -11.15 2.59
C ALA A 243 1.14 -12.62 2.12
N VAL A 244 0.84 -12.88 0.84
CA VAL A 244 0.87 -14.23 0.26
C VAL A 244 2.29 -14.82 0.23
N ALA A 245 3.32 -14.01 -0.05
CA ALA A 245 4.71 -14.48 -0.02
C ALA A 245 5.11 -15.07 1.34
N THR A 246 4.57 -14.51 2.44
CA THR A 246 4.85 -14.99 3.81
C THR A 246 4.15 -16.32 4.16
N THR A 247 3.33 -16.86 3.27
CA THR A 247 2.78 -18.22 3.43
C THR A 247 3.74 -19.31 2.95
N GLY A 248 4.71 -18.96 2.08
CA GLY A 248 5.61 -19.89 1.43
C GLY A 248 4.90 -20.80 0.41
N VAL A 249 3.79 -20.34 -0.17
CA VAL A 249 3.01 -21.10 -1.16
C VAL A 249 3.86 -21.51 -2.35
N GLU A 250 3.66 -22.72 -2.84
CA GLU A 250 4.32 -23.21 -4.05
C GLU A 250 3.73 -22.50 -5.29
N GLY A 251 4.53 -22.36 -6.34
CA GLY A 251 4.15 -21.70 -7.56
C GLY A 251 4.32 -20.17 -7.54
N LEU A 252 4.44 -19.52 -6.38
CA LEU A 252 4.76 -18.08 -6.31
C LEU A 252 6.28 -17.89 -6.44
N GLU A 253 6.73 -17.53 -7.64
CA GLU A 253 8.15 -17.41 -7.98
C GLU A 253 8.74 -16.03 -7.66
N THR A 254 7.92 -14.99 -7.80
CA THR A 254 8.33 -13.60 -7.55
C THR A 254 7.16 -12.70 -7.23
N ILE A 255 7.44 -11.57 -6.57
CA ILE A 255 6.45 -10.51 -6.36
C ILE A 255 6.99 -9.16 -6.81
N VAL A 256 6.08 -8.29 -7.27
CA VAL A 256 6.34 -6.89 -7.61
C VAL A 256 5.34 -6.01 -6.86
N PRO A 257 5.50 -5.87 -5.54
CA PRO A 257 4.64 -5.03 -4.72
C PRO A 257 4.95 -3.55 -4.94
N ILE A 258 3.90 -2.75 -5.15
CA ILE A 258 4.01 -1.31 -5.37
C ILE A 258 3.31 -0.60 -4.21
N ALA A 259 4.04 0.20 -3.44
CA ALA A 259 3.50 0.91 -2.29
C ALA A 259 2.67 0.01 -1.36
N GLY A 260 3.22 -1.17 -1.04
CA GLY A 260 2.55 -2.18 -0.22
C GLY A 260 2.82 -2.02 1.28
N ILE A 261 1.87 -2.47 2.10
CA ILE A 261 1.93 -2.42 3.57
C ILE A 261 2.59 -3.72 4.07
N ALA A 262 3.57 -3.59 4.95
CA ALA A 262 4.24 -4.70 5.62
C ALA A 262 3.63 -5.02 6.99
N ASP A 263 3.04 -4.01 7.63
CA ASP A 263 2.46 -4.08 8.96
C ASP A 263 1.31 -3.07 9.08
N TRP A 264 0.09 -3.57 9.22
CA TRP A 264 -1.12 -2.74 9.27
C TRP A 264 -1.19 -1.88 10.52
N TYR A 265 -0.65 -2.36 11.66
CA TYR A 265 -0.61 -1.55 12.88
C TYR A 265 0.22 -0.28 12.67
N SER A 266 1.47 -0.43 12.23
CA SER A 266 2.36 0.71 12.03
C SER A 266 1.94 1.61 10.86
N GLN A 267 1.15 1.09 9.91
CA GLN A 267 0.53 1.90 8.86
C GLN A 267 -0.56 2.81 9.44
N GLN A 268 -1.37 2.31 10.34
CA GLN A 268 -2.43 3.08 10.98
C GLN A 268 -1.94 3.88 12.19
N ASN A 269 -1.10 3.29 13.02
CA ASN A 269 -0.60 3.88 14.27
C ASN A 269 0.93 3.98 14.20
N MET A 270 1.44 5.01 13.51
CA MET A 270 2.87 5.21 13.37
C MET A 270 3.48 5.53 14.75
N GLN A 271 4.28 4.60 15.27
CA GLN A 271 4.89 4.73 16.60
C GLN A 271 3.86 5.09 17.70
N GLY A 272 2.71 4.41 17.69
CA GLY A 272 1.60 4.65 18.61
C GLY A 272 0.68 5.79 18.18
N ALA A 273 1.15 6.74 17.38
CA ALA A 273 0.35 7.88 16.94
C ALA A 273 -0.60 7.51 15.81
N GLN A 274 -1.86 7.72 16.03
CA GLN A 274 -2.88 7.48 15.04
C GLN A 274 -2.74 8.44 13.85
N ARG A 275 -2.64 7.88 12.64
CA ARG A 275 -2.53 8.63 11.39
C ARG A 275 -3.86 8.96 10.75
N TYR A 276 -4.86 8.16 10.96
CA TYR A 276 -6.17 8.28 10.32
C TYR A 276 -7.24 8.47 11.39
N TRP A 277 -8.20 9.27 11.04
CA TRP A 277 -9.36 9.49 11.89
C TRP A 277 -10.61 8.91 11.23
N PRO A 278 -11.44 8.20 11.97
CA PRO A 278 -11.27 7.71 13.35
C PRO A 278 -10.30 6.52 13.46
N LYS A 279 -9.99 6.11 14.68
CA LYS A 279 -8.98 5.08 14.97
C LYS A 279 -9.22 3.76 14.23
N GLU A 280 -10.45 3.31 14.16
CA GLU A 280 -10.87 2.10 13.45
C GLU A 280 -10.97 2.31 11.94
N MET A 281 -10.81 3.54 11.44
CA MET A 281 -11.16 3.92 10.08
C MET A 281 -10.43 3.08 9.04
N LEU A 282 -9.13 2.84 9.21
CA LEU A 282 -8.38 2.21 8.11
C LEU A 282 -8.91 0.81 7.84
N ASN A 283 -8.90 -0.07 8.84
CA ASN A 283 -9.29 -1.46 8.62
C ASN A 283 -10.81 -1.61 8.45
N SER A 284 -11.60 -0.97 9.30
CA SER A 284 -13.07 -1.04 9.18
C SER A 284 -13.57 -0.33 7.93
N PHE A 285 -13.01 0.83 7.61
CA PHE A 285 -13.33 1.53 6.37
C PHE A 285 -12.95 0.71 5.14
N LEU A 286 -11.78 0.10 5.12
CA LEU A 286 -11.36 -0.74 4.00
C LEU A 286 -12.19 -2.02 3.90
N ALA A 287 -12.52 -2.66 5.03
CA ALA A 287 -13.42 -3.82 5.04
C ALA A 287 -14.77 -3.48 4.42
N TYR A 288 -15.33 -2.38 4.84
CA TYR A 288 -16.55 -1.81 4.30
C TYR A 288 -16.41 -1.48 2.80
N PHE A 289 -15.36 -0.73 2.45
CA PHE A 289 -15.07 -0.35 1.07
C PHE A 289 -14.93 -1.56 0.14
N CYS A 290 -14.40 -2.68 0.63
CA CYS A 290 -14.26 -3.93 -0.10
C CYS A 290 -15.54 -4.78 -0.17
N SER A 291 -16.60 -4.40 0.56
CA SER A 291 -17.82 -5.21 0.72
C SER A 291 -18.86 -4.98 -0.37
N SER A 292 -18.44 -4.94 -1.63
CA SER A 292 -19.36 -4.76 -2.77
C SER A 292 -20.39 -5.90 -2.93
N ARG A 293 -20.17 -7.06 -2.29
CA ARG A 293 -21.16 -8.14 -2.15
C ARG A 293 -22.47 -7.65 -1.50
N TYR A 294 -22.37 -6.65 -0.62
CA TYR A 294 -23.54 -6.04 0.00
C TYR A 294 -24.60 -5.59 -1.01
N ASN A 295 -24.19 -5.17 -2.20
CA ASN A 295 -25.06 -4.77 -3.31
C ASN A 295 -25.46 -5.95 -4.23
N ASP A 296 -25.11 -7.19 -3.88
CA ASP A 296 -25.56 -8.37 -4.63
C ASP A 296 -27.05 -8.60 -4.38
N GLU A 297 -27.83 -8.58 -5.46
CA GLU A 297 -29.28 -8.74 -5.43
C GLU A 297 -29.72 -10.13 -4.89
N THR A 298 -28.80 -11.10 -4.92
CA THR A 298 -29.07 -12.45 -4.41
C THR A 298 -28.98 -12.57 -2.88
N LEU A 299 -28.36 -11.59 -2.18
CA LEU A 299 -28.29 -11.61 -0.73
C LEU A 299 -29.63 -11.32 -0.08
N THR A 300 -29.93 -12.08 0.95
CA THR A 300 -31.05 -11.82 1.86
C THR A 300 -30.75 -10.62 2.77
N GLU A 301 -31.77 -10.03 3.36
CA GLU A 301 -31.61 -8.99 4.38
C GLU A 301 -30.75 -9.49 5.56
N LYS A 302 -31.01 -10.73 6.01
CA LYS A 302 -30.22 -11.36 7.08
C LYS A 302 -28.72 -11.41 6.76
N GLN A 303 -28.33 -11.83 5.56
CA GLN A 303 -26.91 -11.88 5.17
C GLN A 303 -26.27 -10.48 5.14
N ARG A 304 -27.01 -9.44 4.79
CA ARG A 304 -26.53 -8.05 4.88
C ARG A 304 -26.37 -7.60 6.33
N ASP A 305 -27.31 -7.96 7.20
CA ASP A 305 -27.24 -7.69 8.64
C ASP A 305 -26.02 -8.43 9.25
N ASP A 306 -25.81 -9.70 8.89
CA ASP A 306 -24.67 -10.51 9.35
C ASP A 306 -23.32 -9.88 8.91
N MET A 307 -23.22 -9.36 7.68
CA MET A 307 -22.05 -8.63 7.19
C MET A 307 -21.77 -7.37 8.02
N GLY A 308 -22.83 -6.60 8.32
CA GLY A 308 -22.73 -5.42 9.18
C GLY A 308 -22.26 -5.78 10.60
N ALA A 309 -22.83 -6.84 11.18
CA ALA A 309 -22.45 -7.35 12.50
C ALA A 309 -20.98 -7.81 12.53
N PHE A 310 -20.51 -8.48 11.48
CA PHE A 310 -19.12 -8.90 11.34
C PHE A 310 -18.15 -7.71 11.34
N HIS A 311 -18.43 -6.68 10.55
CA HIS A 311 -17.58 -5.50 10.48
C HIS A 311 -17.62 -4.69 11.78
N HIS A 312 -18.76 -4.65 12.46
CA HIS A 312 -18.85 -4.02 13.77
C HIS A 312 -17.95 -4.74 14.79
N GLU A 313 -18.06 -6.07 14.87
CA GLU A 313 -17.21 -6.86 15.76
C GLU A 313 -15.71 -6.71 15.42
N MET A 314 -15.37 -6.68 14.12
CA MET A 314 -14.02 -6.41 13.66
C MET A 314 -13.51 -5.05 14.17
N SER A 315 -14.35 -4.01 14.12
CA SER A 315 -14.02 -2.69 14.66
C SER A 315 -13.74 -2.75 16.16
N LEU A 316 -14.57 -3.49 16.92
CA LEU A 316 -14.36 -3.68 18.36
C LEU A 316 -13.06 -4.42 18.67
N GLN A 317 -12.72 -5.44 17.89
CA GLN A 317 -11.45 -6.16 18.05
C GLN A 317 -10.25 -5.27 17.74
N GLN A 318 -10.35 -4.41 16.73
CA GLN A 318 -9.30 -3.46 16.36
C GLN A 318 -8.97 -2.49 17.49
N ILE A 319 -9.99 -1.99 18.19
CA ILE A 319 -9.83 -1.00 19.27
C ILE A 319 -9.70 -1.63 20.67
N LYS A 320 -9.83 -2.94 20.78
CA LYS A 320 -9.66 -3.66 22.03
C LYS A 320 -8.27 -3.45 22.61
N GLY A 321 -8.20 -2.96 23.84
CA GLY A 321 -6.92 -2.57 24.46
C GLY A 321 -6.55 -1.10 24.26
N GLY A 322 -7.44 -0.29 23.67
CA GLY A 322 -7.22 1.14 23.47
C GLY A 322 -6.30 1.43 22.29
N PHE A 323 -5.26 2.25 22.53
CA PHE A 323 -4.26 2.64 21.52
C PHE A 323 -3.07 1.68 21.45
N ASP A 324 -3.00 0.72 22.36
CA ASP A 324 -1.92 -0.24 22.41
C ASP A 324 -2.06 -1.29 21.30
N TYR A 325 -0.93 -1.87 20.94
CA TYR A 325 -0.91 -2.98 20.01
C TYR A 325 -1.65 -4.19 20.60
N ASN A 326 -2.74 -4.60 19.96
CA ASN A 326 -3.44 -5.84 20.28
C ASN A 326 -2.88 -6.97 19.39
N PRO A 327 -2.09 -7.92 19.92
CA PRO A 327 -1.49 -8.97 19.11
C PRO A 327 -2.49 -9.94 18.49
N GLU A 328 -3.67 -10.12 19.08
CA GLU A 328 -4.72 -10.98 18.53
C GLU A 328 -5.31 -10.45 17.24
N PHE A 329 -5.42 -9.13 17.12
CA PHE A 329 -5.91 -8.45 15.91
C PHE A 329 -4.76 -8.06 14.98
N TRP A 330 -3.81 -7.25 15.47
CA TRP A 330 -2.76 -6.68 14.65
C TRP A 330 -1.67 -7.67 14.23
N GLY A 331 -1.51 -8.76 15.00
CA GLY A 331 -0.51 -9.80 14.71
C GLY A 331 -0.74 -10.48 13.36
N MET A 332 -1.99 -10.69 12.96
CA MET A 332 -2.33 -11.27 11.65
C MET A 332 -1.88 -10.36 10.50
N GLY A 333 -2.03 -9.05 10.67
CA GLY A 333 -1.65 -8.04 9.68
C GLY A 333 -0.19 -7.60 9.74
N ASN A 334 0.62 -8.20 10.59
CA ASN A 334 2.07 -7.97 10.61
C ASN A 334 2.79 -9.11 9.88
N TYR A 335 2.88 -9.01 8.58
CA TYR A 335 3.45 -10.06 7.73
C TYR A 335 4.93 -10.32 7.99
N ARG A 336 5.66 -9.37 8.60
CA ARG A 336 7.08 -9.54 8.99
C ARG A 336 7.29 -10.69 9.97
N LEU A 337 6.26 -11.03 10.77
CA LEU A 337 6.32 -12.13 11.73
C LEU A 337 6.52 -13.49 11.08
N HIS A 338 6.18 -13.60 9.80
CA HIS A 338 6.27 -14.85 9.02
C HIS A 338 7.26 -14.76 7.85
N ALA A 339 8.21 -13.81 7.90
CA ALA A 339 9.21 -13.61 6.86
C ALA A 339 10.10 -14.83 6.61
N ASP A 340 10.30 -15.69 7.62
CA ASP A 340 11.05 -16.94 7.53
C ASP A 340 10.45 -17.96 6.56
N ARG A 341 9.16 -17.83 6.21
CA ARG A 341 8.46 -18.71 5.27
C ARG A 341 8.62 -18.28 3.80
N ILE A 342 9.11 -17.08 3.53
CA ILE A 342 9.23 -16.55 2.18
C ILE A 342 10.13 -17.44 1.33
N LYS A 343 9.63 -17.86 0.15
CA LYS A 343 10.37 -18.66 -0.82
C LYS A 343 10.71 -17.89 -2.11
N CYS A 344 9.89 -16.95 -2.50
CA CYS A 344 10.00 -16.20 -3.75
C CYS A 344 11.01 -15.03 -3.68
N SER A 345 11.32 -14.44 -4.83
CA SER A 345 12.06 -13.18 -4.95
C SER A 345 11.12 -11.97 -4.93
N ALA A 346 11.68 -10.76 -4.85
CA ALA A 346 10.89 -9.53 -4.92
C ALA A 346 11.58 -8.40 -5.69
N LEU A 347 10.79 -7.62 -6.43
CA LEU A 347 11.14 -6.31 -6.96
C LEU A 347 10.18 -5.27 -6.37
N ILE A 348 10.58 -4.62 -5.28
CA ILE A 348 9.74 -3.65 -4.55
C ILE A 348 9.76 -2.31 -5.28
N VAL A 349 8.61 -1.68 -5.43
CA VAL A 349 8.48 -0.34 -6.05
C VAL A 349 7.83 0.62 -5.07
N GLN A 350 8.46 1.78 -4.84
CA GLN A 350 7.95 2.76 -3.87
C GLN A 350 8.23 4.19 -4.30
N GLY A 351 7.24 5.05 -4.10
CA GLY A 351 7.43 6.51 -4.17
C GLY A 351 8.04 7.04 -2.86
N LEU A 352 9.15 7.79 -2.96
CA LEU A 352 9.82 8.34 -1.77
C LEU A 352 9.05 9.49 -1.11
N ASN A 353 8.05 10.05 -1.81
CA ASN A 353 7.13 11.05 -1.28
C ASN A 353 5.73 10.45 -1.04
N ASP A 354 5.63 9.14 -0.85
CA ASP A 354 4.37 8.48 -0.52
C ASP A 354 3.98 8.78 0.93
N GLU A 355 2.93 9.59 1.09
CA GLU A 355 2.35 9.91 2.39
C GLU A 355 1.06 9.12 2.67
N ASN A 356 0.59 8.33 1.72
CA ASN A 356 -0.51 7.39 1.92
C ASN A 356 0.02 6.10 2.56
N VAL A 357 0.84 5.33 1.83
CA VAL A 357 1.55 4.19 2.42
C VAL A 357 2.95 4.65 2.80
N SER A 358 3.20 4.71 4.11
CA SER A 358 4.47 5.15 4.67
C SER A 358 5.66 4.44 4.02
N THR A 359 6.70 5.18 3.65
CA THR A 359 7.91 4.59 3.07
C THR A 359 8.65 3.66 4.03
N LYS A 360 8.35 3.71 5.33
CA LYS A 360 8.83 2.72 6.30
C LYS A 360 8.33 1.31 5.95
N GLN A 361 7.18 1.17 5.33
CA GLN A 361 6.59 -0.11 4.95
C GLN A 361 7.46 -0.86 3.93
N TYR A 362 7.97 -0.18 2.90
CA TYR A 362 8.87 -0.84 1.94
C TYR A 362 10.20 -1.24 2.58
N GLU A 363 10.73 -0.42 3.49
CA GLU A 363 11.98 -0.74 4.20
C GLU A 363 11.83 -2.01 5.04
N MET A 364 10.72 -2.13 5.76
CA MET A 364 10.41 -3.32 6.57
C MET A 364 10.23 -4.56 5.69
N MET A 365 9.54 -4.43 4.57
CA MET A 365 9.36 -5.49 3.59
C MET A 365 10.71 -5.91 2.98
N TYR A 366 11.53 -4.96 2.54
CA TYR A 366 12.84 -5.21 1.99
C TYR A 366 13.74 -5.99 2.96
N LYS A 367 13.80 -5.55 4.23
CA LYS A 367 14.56 -6.22 5.29
C LYS A 367 14.03 -7.62 5.58
N SER A 368 12.74 -7.84 5.48
CA SER A 368 12.13 -9.17 5.65
C SER A 368 12.61 -10.17 4.59
N PHE A 369 12.68 -9.75 3.32
CA PHE A 369 13.24 -10.57 2.25
C PHE A 369 14.73 -10.84 2.42
N GLN A 370 15.50 -9.83 2.84
CA GLN A 370 16.93 -10.02 3.16
C GLN A 370 17.12 -11.02 4.29
N LYS A 371 16.33 -10.90 5.37
CA LYS A 371 16.36 -11.84 6.50
C LYS A 371 16.01 -13.27 6.09
N ALA A 372 15.11 -13.44 5.13
CA ALA A 372 14.76 -14.73 4.53
C ALA A 372 15.85 -15.26 3.56
N GLY A 373 16.90 -14.48 3.28
CA GLY A 373 17.96 -14.84 2.34
C GLY A 373 17.48 -14.87 0.88
N LYS A 374 16.45 -14.11 0.52
CA LYS A 374 15.86 -14.08 -0.81
C LYS A 374 16.38 -12.91 -1.65
N ASN A 375 16.38 -13.09 -2.97
CA ASN A 375 16.74 -12.00 -3.88
C ASN A 375 15.68 -10.93 -3.80
N VAL A 376 16.07 -9.74 -3.34
CA VAL A 376 15.21 -8.56 -3.25
C VAL A 376 15.89 -7.36 -3.88
N LYS A 377 15.14 -6.66 -4.72
CA LYS A 377 15.54 -5.42 -5.38
C LYS A 377 14.50 -4.34 -5.10
N ALA A 378 14.89 -3.08 -5.20
CA ALA A 378 13.94 -1.97 -5.06
C ALA A 378 14.13 -0.92 -6.16
N ILE A 379 13.01 -0.38 -6.66
CA ILE A 379 12.93 0.80 -7.51
C ILE A 379 12.25 1.88 -6.69
N LEU A 380 12.99 2.96 -6.41
CA LEU A 380 12.51 4.07 -5.58
C LEU A 380 12.43 5.32 -6.45
N HIS A 381 11.24 5.89 -6.61
CA HIS A 381 11.02 7.08 -7.43
C HIS A 381 10.57 8.28 -6.59
N GLN A 382 10.68 9.48 -7.14
CA GLN A 382 10.30 10.72 -6.44
C GLN A 382 8.79 11.01 -6.44
N GLY A 383 7.98 10.07 -6.91
CA GLY A 383 6.52 10.17 -6.85
C GLY A 383 5.96 9.92 -5.44
N ALA A 384 4.65 10.07 -5.34
CA ALA A 384 3.87 9.72 -4.17
C ALA A 384 3.28 8.30 -4.32
N HIS A 385 2.01 8.10 -4.02
CA HIS A 385 1.31 6.81 -4.02
C HIS A 385 0.91 6.34 -5.43
N ILE A 386 1.89 6.21 -6.32
CA ILE A 386 1.67 5.87 -7.74
C ILE A 386 2.61 4.77 -8.23
N THR A 387 2.30 4.23 -9.41
CA THR A 387 3.25 3.46 -10.22
C THR A 387 4.04 4.42 -11.14
N PRO A 388 5.23 4.05 -11.62
CA PRO A 388 5.92 4.83 -12.66
C PRO A 388 5.08 5.00 -13.94
N THR A 389 4.21 4.06 -14.27
CA THR A 389 3.17 4.20 -15.30
C THR A 389 1.86 4.61 -14.65
N MET A 390 1.22 5.64 -15.19
CA MET A 390 0.06 6.30 -14.60
C MET A 390 -1.16 6.22 -15.52
N PRO A 391 -2.39 6.37 -14.98
CA PRO A 391 -3.59 6.49 -15.81
C PRO A 391 -3.45 7.53 -16.92
N LYS A 392 -4.24 7.41 -17.97
CA LYS A 392 -4.20 8.28 -19.16
C LYS A 392 -2.91 8.17 -19.98
N ARG A 393 -2.17 7.06 -19.82
CA ARG A 393 -0.92 6.78 -20.53
C ARG A 393 0.17 7.83 -20.32
N TYR A 394 0.34 8.25 -19.08
CA TYR A 394 1.51 8.98 -18.63
C TYR A 394 2.50 8.01 -17.99
N GLY A 395 3.80 8.21 -18.21
CA GLY A 395 4.85 7.44 -17.56
C GLY A 395 6.10 8.25 -17.32
N ILE A 396 6.73 8.05 -16.18
CA ILE A 396 8.10 8.46 -15.95
C ILE A 396 9.03 7.34 -16.43
N LEU A 397 10.14 7.72 -17.06
CA LEU A 397 11.18 6.75 -17.41
C LEU A 397 11.93 6.33 -16.14
N VAL A 398 12.12 5.04 -15.96
CA VAL A 398 12.94 4.46 -14.91
C VAL A 398 14.32 4.17 -15.49
N ASP A 399 15.30 4.99 -15.14
CA ASP A 399 16.65 4.92 -15.70
C ASP A 399 16.66 4.85 -17.24
N GLY A 400 15.87 5.71 -17.87
CA GLY A 400 15.72 5.79 -19.31
C GLY A 400 14.91 4.67 -19.97
N LYS A 401 14.32 3.74 -19.18
CA LYS A 401 13.53 2.62 -19.67
C LYS A 401 12.05 2.78 -19.33
N PHE A 402 11.20 2.22 -20.16
CA PHE A 402 9.79 2.06 -19.84
C PHE A 402 9.61 1.05 -18.68
N TYR A 403 8.78 1.40 -17.70
CA TYR A 403 8.62 0.60 -16.49
C TYR A 403 8.15 -0.83 -16.78
N ASP A 404 7.16 -0.99 -17.66
CA ASP A 404 6.64 -2.32 -17.99
C ASP A 404 7.66 -3.22 -18.71
N ASP A 405 8.64 -2.63 -19.43
CA ASP A 405 9.75 -3.40 -19.99
C ASP A 405 10.66 -3.95 -18.89
N ILE A 406 10.86 -3.19 -17.80
CA ILE A 406 11.62 -3.66 -16.64
C ILE A 406 10.90 -4.81 -15.95
N ILE A 407 9.59 -4.71 -15.78
CA ILE A 407 8.79 -5.79 -15.19
C ILE A 407 8.75 -7.01 -16.11
N ASN A 408 8.61 -6.81 -17.42
CA ASN A 408 8.69 -7.89 -18.41
C ASN A 408 10.02 -8.64 -18.31
N GLU A 409 11.15 -7.92 -18.25
CA GLU A 409 12.48 -8.53 -18.07
C GLU A 409 12.52 -9.37 -16.78
N TRP A 410 12.03 -8.81 -15.66
CA TRP A 410 11.97 -9.47 -14.36
C TRP A 410 11.13 -10.74 -14.37
N ILE A 411 9.87 -10.68 -14.81
CA ILE A 411 8.98 -11.84 -14.81
C ILE A 411 9.33 -12.86 -15.90
N SER A 412 9.92 -12.44 -17.02
CA SER A 412 10.44 -13.40 -18.03
C SER A 412 11.54 -14.28 -17.46
N HIS A 413 12.42 -13.72 -16.62
CA HIS A 413 13.44 -14.49 -15.92
C HIS A 413 12.81 -15.51 -14.98
N TYR A 414 12.00 -15.05 -14.02
CA TYR A 414 11.49 -15.92 -12.95
C TYR A 414 10.44 -16.93 -13.42
N LEU A 415 9.59 -16.57 -14.38
CA LEU A 415 8.47 -17.41 -14.78
C LEU A 415 8.75 -18.28 -16.00
N TYR A 416 9.62 -17.83 -16.91
CA TYR A 416 9.98 -18.58 -18.12
C TYR A 416 11.45 -19.04 -18.13
N GLY A 417 12.25 -18.66 -17.13
CA GLY A 417 13.66 -19.02 -17.04
C GLY A 417 14.55 -18.35 -18.08
N VAL A 418 14.18 -17.14 -18.52
CA VAL A 418 14.97 -16.39 -19.50
C VAL A 418 16.28 -15.90 -18.84
N GLU A 419 17.40 -16.26 -19.43
CA GLU A 419 18.73 -15.83 -18.99
C GLU A 419 19.00 -14.40 -19.47
N ASN A 420 18.45 -13.40 -18.76
CA ASN A 420 18.55 -11.98 -19.10
C ASN A 420 19.26 -11.13 -18.03
N GLY A 421 19.70 -11.75 -16.94
CA GLY A 421 20.42 -11.06 -15.86
C GLY A 421 19.53 -10.22 -14.93
N ALA A 422 18.22 -10.37 -14.99
CA ALA A 422 17.30 -9.60 -14.14
C ALA A 422 17.57 -9.81 -12.65
N GLU A 423 17.95 -11.01 -12.24
CA GLU A 423 18.31 -11.38 -10.88
C GLU A 423 19.55 -10.63 -10.35
N ASN A 424 20.42 -10.18 -11.26
CA ASN A 424 21.68 -9.48 -10.98
C ASN A 424 21.54 -7.94 -10.98
N ARG A 425 20.33 -7.41 -11.10
CA ARG A 425 20.10 -5.96 -10.98
C ARG A 425 20.67 -5.41 -9.67
N PRO A 426 21.12 -4.16 -9.63
CA PRO A 426 21.51 -3.50 -8.39
C PRO A 426 20.44 -3.69 -7.31
N ALA A 427 20.85 -3.77 -6.05
CA ALA A 427 19.92 -3.94 -4.94
C ALA A 427 18.88 -2.81 -4.89
N ILE A 428 19.35 -1.59 -5.12
CA ILE A 428 18.51 -0.38 -5.12
C ILE A 428 18.76 0.38 -6.43
N LEU A 429 17.69 0.81 -7.07
CA LEU A 429 17.67 1.79 -8.15
C LEU A 429 16.82 2.96 -7.69
N VAL A 430 17.38 4.17 -7.59
CA VAL A 430 16.68 5.32 -7.02
C VAL A 430 16.78 6.55 -7.91
N GLN A 431 15.63 7.23 -8.11
CA GLN A 431 15.54 8.52 -8.78
C GLN A 431 16.03 9.64 -7.88
N MET A 432 16.88 10.52 -8.38
CA MET A 432 17.43 11.60 -7.58
C MET A 432 16.45 12.76 -7.41
N ASN A 433 16.48 13.39 -6.24
CA ASN A 433 15.59 14.50 -5.91
C ASN A 433 15.93 15.83 -6.62
N TYR A 434 17.18 16.03 -7.02
CA TYR A 434 17.66 17.26 -7.66
C TYR A 434 17.64 17.19 -9.18
N ASP A 435 17.62 16.00 -9.76
CA ASP A 435 17.50 15.77 -11.21
C ASP A 435 16.66 14.51 -11.45
N GLN A 436 15.42 14.69 -11.86
CA GLN A 436 14.48 13.59 -12.05
C GLN A 436 14.84 12.62 -13.18
N ARG A 437 15.77 12.99 -14.06
CA ARG A 437 16.28 12.12 -15.13
C ARG A 437 17.44 11.26 -14.67
N LYS A 438 18.05 11.63 -13.54
CA LYS A 438 19.18 10.92 -12.98
C LYS A 438 18.69 9.83 -12.02
N TRP A 439 19.18 8.63 -12.26
CA TRP A 439 18.98 7.48 -11.40
C TRP A 439 20.33 7.01 -10.88
N GLU A 440 20.37 6.59 -9.65
CA GLU A 440 21.57 6.04 -9.02
C GLU A 440 21.31 4.64 -8.51
N THR A 441 22.35 3.85 -8.44
CA THR A 441 22.29 2.48 -7.90
C THR A 441 23.00 2.41 -6.56
N ALA A 442 22.55 1.48 -5.71
CA ALA A 442 23.26 1.11 -4.50
C ALA A 442 23.21 -0.42 -4.34
N ASP A 443 24.30 -0.99 -3.78
CA ASP A 443 24.42 -2.43 -3.54
C ASP A 443 23.68 -2.87 -2.27
N SER A 444 23.29 -1.91 -1.40
CA SER A 444 22.54 -2.13 -0.16
C SER A 444 21.69 -0.92 0.16
N TRP A 445 20.55 -1.17 0.80
CA TRP A 445 19.76 -0.12 1.44
C TRP A 445 20.41 0.36 2.74
N GLU A 446 21.03 -0.55 3.47
CA GLU A 446 21.71 -0.21 4.72
C GLU A 446 23.05 0.48 4.43
N THR A 447 23.35 1.49 5.24
CA THR A 447 24.60 2.27 5.16
C THR A 447 25.44 2.04 6.40
N ALA A 448 26.77 2.11 6.22
CA ALA A 448 27.72 2.02 7.33
C ALA A 448 28.00 3.36 8.00
N TYR A 449 27.59 4.47 7.38
CA TYR A 449 27.90 5.82 7.83
C TYR A 449 26.69 6.50 8.48
N LYS A 450 26.95 7.33 9.44
CA LYS A 450 25.97 8.13 10.15
C LYS A 450 26.53 9.53 10.40
N MET A 451 25.65 10.51 10.39
CA MET A 451 25.93 11.88 10.82
C MET A 451 25.08 12.16 12.05
N ASN A 452 25.71 12.62 13.13
CA ASN A 452 24.98 13.03 14.33
C ASN A 452 24.70 14.54 14.25
N LEU A 453 23.43 14.89 14.43
CA LEU A 453 22.96 16.25 14.62
C LEU A 453 22.67 16.44 16.11
N THR A 454 23.23 17.50 16.72
CA THR A 454 23.07 17.79 18.15
C THR A 454 22.68 19.25 18.37
N CYS A 455 21.85 19.51 19.38
CA CYS A 455 21.55 20.86 19.84
C CYS A 455 22.32 21.17 21.13
N GLU A 456 23.02 22.30 21.18
CA GLU A 456 23.78 22.74 22.38
C GLU A 456 23.01 23.80 23.19
N GLU A 457 21.86 24.25 22.70
CA GLU A 457 21.04 25.26 23.38
C GLU A 457 20.51 24.71 24.69
N GLN A 458 20.69 25.48 25.78
CA GLN A 458 20.20 25.11 27.10
C GLN A 458 18.76 25.58 27.33
N GLY A 459 18.11 24.97 28.32
CA GLY A 459 16.74 25.31 28.70
C GLY A 459 15.69 24.50 27.94
N THR A 460 14.45 24.92 28.07
CA THR A 460 13.29 24.22 27.50
C THR A 460 12.54 25.13 26.57
N THR A 461 11.80 24.53 25.66
CA THR A 461 10.90 25.20 24.72
C THR A 461 9.54 24.54 24.75
N VAL A 462 8.49 25.36 24.77
CA VAL A 462 7.09 24.91 24.76
C VAL A 462 6.52 25.10 23.38
N ILE A 463 5.83 24.08 22.89
CA ILE A 463 5.00 24.12 21.68
C ILE A 463 3.55 23.78 22.03
N ASP A 464 2.60 24.40 21.35
CA ASP A 464 1.18 24.16 21.56
C ASP A 464 0.43 23.83 20.25
N THR A 465 -0.81 23.33 20.37
CA THR A 465 -1.64 22.87 19.24
C THR A 465 -2.61 23.93 18.73
N ASN A 466 -2.50 25.17 19.11
CA ASN A 466 -3.51 26.20 18.76
C ASN A 466 -3.36 26.69 17.31
N TRP A 467 -3.51 25.84 16.33
CA TRP A 467 -3.28 26.14 14.91
C TRP A 467 -4.39 26.98 14.28
N GLU A 468 -5.66 26.72 14.62
CA GLU A 468 -6.76 27.47 14.06
C GLU A 468 -6.64 28.97 14.36
N ALA A 469 -6.25 29.31 15.59
CA ALA A 469 -6.00 30.70 15.98
C ALA A 469 -4.81 31.33 15.22
N ALA A 470 -3.90 30.50 14.69
CA ALA A 470 -2.76 30.94 13.91
C ALA A 470 -3.00 30.88 12.39
N GLY A 471 -4.16 30.44 11.95
CA GLY A 471 -4.51 30.30 10.53
C GLY A 471 -3.75 29.19 9.81
N VAL A 472 -3.38 28.11 10.52
CA VAL A 472 -2.76 26.93 9.95
C VAL A 472 -3.82 25.93 9.55
N SER A 473 -3.69 25.40 8.34
CA SER A 473 -4.58 24.39 7.75
C SER A 473 -3.76 23.31 7.05
N ALA A 474 -4.43 22.25 6.59
CA ALA A 474 -3.79 21.22 5.80
C ALA A 474 -3.08 21.75 4.53
N GLU A 475 -3.64 22.78 3.91
CA GLU A 475 -3.11 23.37 2.68
C GLU A 475 -1.81 24.18 2.90
N ASN A 476 -1.63 24.75 4.08
CA ASN A 476 -0.48 25.63 4.36
C ASN A 476 0.47 25.10 5.44
N PHE A 477 0.20 23.93 6.01
CA PHE A 477 0.96 23.37 7.14
C PHE A 477 2.46 23.32 6.87
N ASP A 478 2.86 22.68 5.79
CA ASP A 478 4.28 22.55 5.44
C ASP A 478 4.93 23.92 5.21
N ASP A 479 4.19 24.88 4.61
CA ASP A 479 4.66 26.24 4.37
C ASP A 479 4.89 27.02 5.66
N VAL A 480 4.03 26.84 6.65
CA VAL A 480 4.15 27.53 7.95
C VAL A 480 5.21 26.88 8.83
N MET A 481 5.22 25.54 8.92
CA MET A 481 6.08 24.79 9.85
C MET A 481 7.52 24.67 9.34
N GLY A 482 7.72 24.56 8.03
CA GLY A 482 9.05 24.37 7.44
C GLY A 482 9.94 25.59 7.44
N VAL A 483 9.39 26.81 7.58
CA VAL A 483 10.11 28.07 7.31
C VAL A 483 10.68 28.75 8.55
N ARG A 484 9.99 28.72 9.70
CA ARG A 484 10.42 29.43 10.92
C ARG A 484 9.88 28.79 12.19
N SER A 485 10.60 28.99 13.30
CA SER A 485 10.09 28.68 14.62
C SER A 485 8.92 29.58 15.02
N SER A 486 8.00 29.01 15.77
CA SER A 486 6.85 29.67 16.37
C SER A 486 6.52 29.01 17.72
N ASN A 487 5.47 29.46 18.41
CA ASN A 487 4.95 28.72 19.56
C ASN A 487 4.31 27.38 19.20
N MET A 488 4.09 27.08 17.91
CA MET A 488 3.52 25.81 17.42
C MET A 488 4.58 24.83 16.89
N ALA A 489 5.74 25.36 16.50
CA ALA A 489 6.82 24.53 15.97
C ALA A 489 8.20 25.07 16.33
N GLN A 490 9.12 24.19 16.66
CA GLN A 490 10.52 24.53 16.85
C GLN A 490 11.36 23.99 15.72
N ARG A 491 12.28 24.84 15.27
CA ARG A 491 13.13 24.54 14.13
C ARG A 491 14.61 24.62 14.51
N TYR A 492 15.32 23.50 14.36
CA TYR A 492 16.73 23.34 14.65
C TYR A 492 17.48 23.15 13.34
N VAL A 493 18.41 24.07 13.00
CA VAL A 493 19.03 24.17 11.66
C VAL A 493 20.53 24.02 11.76
N THR A 494 21.14 23.24 10.87
CA THR A 494 22.59 23.11 10.71
C THR A 494 23.17 24.33 9.98
N ASP A 495 24.49 24.51 10.05
CA ASP A 495 25.16 25.34 9.07
C ASP A 495 25.07 24.73 7.66
N PRO A 496 25.11 25.55 6.59
CA PRO A 496 25.06 25.06 5.22
C PRO A 496 26.18 24.07 4.90
N PHE A 497 25.83 23.03 4.14
CA PHE A 497 26.81 22.07 3.65
C PHE A 497 27.69 22.70 2.54
N LYS A 498 28.99 22.43 2.59
CA LYS A 498 29.93 22.89 1.56
C LYS A 498 29.96 22.01 0.32
N GLU A 499 29.61 20.74 0.49
CA GLU A 499 29.58 19.71 -0.54
C GLU A 499 28.22 18.99 -0.45
N ALA A 500 27.79 18.39 -1.55
CA ALA A 500 26.56 17.59 -1.56
C ALA A 500 26.70 16.39 -0.61
N VAL A 501 25.66 16.14 0.18
CA VAL A 501 25.60 14.99 1.09
C VAL A 501 24.31 14.21 0.85
N THR A 502 24.40 12.89 0.83
CA THR A 502 23.24 12.03 0.58
C THR A 502 22.91 11.20 1.80
N LEU A 503 21.72 11.39 2.31
CA LEU A 503 21.13 10.55 3.34
C LEU A 503 20.41 9.36 2.71
N GLN A 504 20.44 8.19 3.36
CA GLN A 504 19.77 6.98 2.91
C GLN A 504 19.40 6.10 4.10
N GLY A 505 18.12 5.87 4.30
CA GLY A 505 17.59 5.04 5.37
C GLY A 505 16.62 5.77 6.28
N THR A 506 16.50 5.30 7.50
CA THR A 506 15.62 5.84 8.54
C THR A 506 16.42 6.70 9.54
N THR A 507 16.13 7.99 9.59
CA THR A 507 16.68 8.89 10.60
C THR A 507 16.01 8.61 11.96
N CYS A 508 16.81 8.51 13.04
CA CYS A 508 16.31 8.40 14.40
C CYS A 508 16.53 9.73 15.13
N VAL A 509 15.45 10.32 15.61
CA VAL A 509 15.50 11.51 16.48
C VAL A 509 15.32 11.08 17.93
N ARG A 510 16.18 11.64 18.79
CA ARG A 510 16.08 11.45 20.24
C ARG A 510 15.80 12.80 20.87
N LEU A 511 14.87 12.81 21.80
CA LEU A 511 14.54 14.01 22.56
C LEU A 511 13.94 13.64 23.91
N ARG A 512 13.99 14.59 24.83
CA ARG A 512 13.35 14.51 26.13
C ARG A 512 12.25 15.57 26.22
N ALA A 513 11.04 15.12 26.49
CA ALA A 513 9.86 15.98 26.50
C ALA A 513 8.89 15.63 27.62
N ALA A 514 8.06 16.58 27.98
CA ALA A 514 6.98 16.42 28.94
C ALA A 514 5.68 17.05 28.41
N LEU A 515 4.55 16.46 28.75
CA LEU A 515 3.27 17.16 28.66
C LEU A 515 3.31 18.33 29.64
N LYS A 516 3.02 19.57 29.18
CA LYS A 516 3.02 20.74 30.06
C LYS A 516 1.61 21.12 30.49
N ASP A 517 0.74 21.28 29.54
CA ASP A 517 -0.68 21.52 29.78
C ASP A 517 -1.45 20.64 28.77
N GLY A 518 -2.41 19.88 29.24
CA GLY A 518 -3.29 19.08 28.41
C GLY A 518 -4.62 18.92 29.09
N ASP A 519 -5.69 19.05 28.33
CA ASP A 519 -7.01 18.70 28.79
C ASP A 519 -7.19 17.20 28.53
N ALA A 520 -7.17 16.41 29.60
CA ALA A 520 -7.34 14.96 29.52
C ALA A 520 -8.74 14.54 29.10
N GLU A 521 -9.70 15.48 29.17
CA GLU A 521 -11.09 15.27 28.78
C GLU A 521 -11.44 16.20 27.61
N ALA A 522 -10.93 15.90 26.41
CA ALA A 522 -11.48 16.53 25.23
C ALA A 522 -12.90 15.99 24.98
N ASP A 523 -13.89 16.85 25.06
CA ASP A 523 -15.23 16.55 24.58
C ASP A 523 -15.14 16.32 23.05
N PHE A 524 -14.98 15.09 22.67
CA PHE A 524 -15.12 14.71 21.27
C PHE A 524 -16.61 14.65 20.94
N ASP A 525 -17.07 15.57 20.09
CA ASP A 525 -18.41 15.51 19.52
C ASP A 525 -18.38 14.82 18.13
N PRO A 526 -18.67 13.51 18.08
CA PRO A 526 -18.72 12.79 16.82
C PRO A 526 -19.84 13.26 15.88
N VAL A 527 -20.75 14.12 16.38
CA VAL A 527 -21.95 14.54 15.65
C VAL A 527 -21.66 15.67 14.67
N ASN A 528 -20.60 16.44 14.87
CA ASN A 528 -20.26 17.61 14.04
C ASN A 528 -19.30 17.31 12.89
N SER A 529 -18.77 16.08 12.75
CA SER A 529 -18.17 15.71 11.48
C SER A 529 -19.29 15.57 10.45
N ASN A 530 -19.24 16.36 9.38
CA ASN A 530 -20.26 16.37 8.32
C ASN A 530 -20.33 15.06 7.50
N ASP A 531 -19.54 14.04 7.86
CA ASP A 531 -19.57 12.74 7.25
C ASP A 531 -20.47 11.80 8.06
N ALA A 532 -21.66 11.61 7.53
CA ALA A 532 -22.69 10.73 8.11
C ALA A 532 -22.34 9.23 8.06
N ASP A 533 -21.22 8.88 7.46
CA ASP A 533 -20.68 7.51 7.35
C ASP A 533 -20.05 6.99 8.64
N THR A 534 -20.21 7.71 9.65
CA THR A 534 -19.73 7.71 11.00
C THR A 534 -20.42 6.75 11.96
N LEU A 535 -21.18 5.77 11.51
CA LEU A 535 -21.87 4.90 12.47
C LEU A 535 -20.96 3.80 13.02
N THR A 536 -20.09 3.24 12.21
CA THR A 536 -18.99 2.40 12.69
C THR A 536 -18.14 3.18 13.68
N MET A 537 -17.92 4.47 13.41
CA MET A 537 -17.29 5.41 14.31
C MET A 537 -18.04 5.59 15.63
N LYS A 538 -19.35 5.82 15.58
CA LYS A 538 -20.18 6.03 16.78
C LYS A 538 -20.25 4.79 17.66
N LEU A 539 -20.27 3.61 17.08
CA LEU A 539 -20.34 2.36 17.82
C LEU A 539 -18.99 2.02 18.46
N GLY A 540 -17.89 2.14 17.72
CA GLY A 540 -16.55 1.96 18.27
C GLY A 540 -16.24 2.96 19.37
N MET A 541 -16.65 4.21 19.23
CA MET A 541 -16.39 5.27 20.20
C MET A 541 -17.23 5.19 21.47
N HIS A 542 -18.43 4.63 21.43
CA HIS A 542 -19.26 4.50 22.63
C HIS A 542 -18.65 3.50 23.63
N GLU A 543 -17.85 2.56 23.16
CA GLU A 543 -17.14 1.62 24.04
C GLU A 543 -15.70 2.07 24.38
N MET A 544 -15.16 3.03 23.63
CA MET A 544 -13.88 3.68 23.94
C MET A 544 -13.97 4.79 24.98
N SER A 545 -15.10 4.93 25.67
CA SER A 545 -15.26 5.91 26.74
C SER A 545 -14.19 5.72 27.80
N GLY A 546 -13.14 6.49 27.74
CA GLY A 546 -12.06 6.53 28.71
C GLY A 546 -10.69 6.98 28.23
N ARG A 547 -10.37 6.88 26.95
CA ARG A 547 -9.02 7.26 26.51
C ARG A 547 -8.96 7.77 25.06
N MET A 548 -9.09 9.08 24.90
CA MET A 548 -8.61 9.78 23.70
C MET A 548 -7.29 10.49 24.05
N ASP A 549 -6.26 9.70 24.37
CA ASP A 549 -5.09 10.20 25.08
C ASP A 549 -3.84 10.35 24.19
N ASP A 550 -3.99 10.32 22.86
CA ASP A 550 -2.87 10.61 21.98
C ASP A 550 -2.35 12.03 22.22
N VAL A 551 -1.17 12.12 22.80
CA VAL A 551 -0.39 13.35 22.83
C VAL A 551 0.69 13.20 21.76
N LYS A 552 0.48 13.81 20.62
CA LYS A 552 1.32 13.59 19.44
C LYS A 552 2.44 14.59 19.32
N LEU A 553 3.56 14.10 18.79
CA LEU A 553 4.60 14.92 18.17
C LEU A 553 4.74 14.55 16.71
N THR A 554 4.84 15.58 15.88
CA THR A 554 5.22 15.48 14.47
C THR A 554 6.63 16.02 14.29
N LEU A 555 7.45 15.27 13.59
CA LEU A 555 8.81 15.65 13.26
C LEU A 555 8.97 15.70 11.75
N LEU A 556 9.53 16.81 11.26
CA LEU A 556 9.87 16.99 9.85
C LEU A 556 11.39 17.16 9.75
N LEU A 557 12.02 16.42 8.85
CA LEU A 557 13.38 16.72 8.40
C LEU A 557 13.26 17.45 7.07
N CYS A 558 13.81 18.67 7.00
CA CYS A 558 13.68 19.52 5.85
C CYS A 558 15.05 19.87 5.26
N ASP A 559 15.10 20.00 3.94
CA ASP A 559 16.14 20.71 3.21
C ASP A 559 15.78 22.19 3.14
N VAL A 560 16.68 23.08 3.51
CA VAL A 560 16.42 24.51 3.59
C VAL A 560 17.58 25.31 3.01
N CYS A 561 17.24 26.41 2.33
CA CYS A 561 18.22 27.33 1.75
C CYS A 561 17.74 28.77 1.93
N ASP A 562 18.69 29.73 2.03
CA ASP A 562 18.37 31.15 2.09
C ASP A 562 17.81 31.66 0.76
N GLU A 563 18.23 31.06 -0.35
CA GLU A 563 17.70 31.30 -1.69
C GLU A 563 16.65 30.24 -2.05
N GLU A 564 15.73 30.60 -2.95
CA GLU A 564 14.75 29.64 -3.47
C GLU A 564 15.43 28.64 -4.42
N PHE A 565 15.00 27.39 -4.35
CA PHE A 565 15.49 26.30 -5.20
C PHE A 565 14.34 25.47 -5.76
N ASP A 566 14.60 24.77 -6.85
CA ASP A 566 13.64 23.87 -7.47
C ASP A 566 13.42 22.64 -6.60
N SER A 567 12.17 22.41 -6.23
CA SER A 567 11.73 21.27 -5.46
C SER A 567 10.54 20.62 -6.16
N ILE A 568 10.42 19.31 -6.05
CA ILE A 568 9.20 18.61 -6.48
C ILE A 568 8.02 19.19 -5.71
N GLN A 569 6.92 19.44 -6.43
CA GLN A 569 5.69 19.95 -5.84
C GLN A 569 5.21 19.06 -4.68
N SER A 570 4.56 19.64 -3.70
CA SER A 570 3.97 18.90 -2.58
C SER A 570 2.95 17.87 -3.07
N VAL A 571 2.81 16.79 -2.32
CA VAL A 571 1.78 15.76 -2.52
C VAL A 571 0.40 16.38 -2.37
N ASP A 572 -0.56 15.90 -3.13
CA ASP A 572 -1.95 16.35 -3.02
C ASP A 572 -2.54 16.05 -1.61
N PRO A 573 -3.62 16.76 -1.21
CA PRO A 573 -4.25 16.55 0.10
C PRO A 573 -4.75 15.12 0.33
N GLN A 574 -4.98 14.35 -0.74
CA GLN A 574 -5.35 12.93 -0.67
C GLN A 574 -4.13 12.02 -0.54
N ARG A 575 -2.90 12.58 -0.52
CA ARG A 575 -1.61 11.88 -0.36
C ARG A 575 -1.27 10.90 -1.48
N ASN A 576 -1.92 11.00 -2.60
CA ASN A 576 -1.84 10.02 -3.67
C ASN A 576 -0.92 10.44 -4.81
N THR A 577 -0.94 11.71 -5.19
CA THR A 577 -0.25 12.15 -6.40
C THR A 577 0.59 13.41 -6.20
N ILE A 578 1.62 13.52 -7.01
CA ILE A 578 2.32 14.75 -7.29
C ILE A 578 1.94 15.12 -8.73
N PRO A 579 1.55 16.37 -9.01
CA PRO A 579 1.27 16.79 -10.37
C PRO A 579 2.42 16.49 -11.32
N VAL A 580 2.10 16.14 -12.57
CA VAL A 580 3.10 15.81 -13.60
C VAL A 580 2.97 16.76 -14.78
N ASN A 581 4.11 17.06 -15.40
CA ASN A 581 4.22 17.77 -16.66
C ASN A 581 4.57 16.78 -17.76
N VAL A 582 3.85 16.81 -18.87
CA VAL A 582 4.20 16.05 -20.07
C VAL A 582 5.40 16.74 -20.73
N VAL A 583 6.51 16.02 -20.82
CA VAL A 583 7.73 16.53 -21.46
C VAL A 583 7.84 16.10 -22.91
N LYS A 584 7.18 15.00 -23.27
CA LYS A 584 7.10 14.52 -24.65
C LYS A 584 5.83 13.70 -24.89
N GLU A 585 4.97 14.18 -25.79
CA GLU A 585 3.82 13.42 -26.23
C GLU A 585 4.25 12.20 -27.03
N GLY A 586 3.72 11.03 -26.67
CA GLY A 586 4.07 9.77 -27.31
C GLY A 586 5.56 9.42 -27.21
N GLY A 587 6.25 9.90 -26.14
CA GLY A 587 7.68 9.74 -25.98
C GLY A 587 8.14 8.34 -25.58
N ILE A 588 7.25 7.56 -24.97
CA ILE A 588 7.54 6.19 -24.55
C ILE A 588 6.83 5.22 -25.49
N ILE A 589 7.60 4.37 -26.15
CA ILE A 589 7.09 3.32 -27.05
C ILE A 589 7.50 1.97 -26.48
N SER A 590 6.50 1.19 -26.06
CA SER A 590 6.70 -0.16 -25.58
C SER A 590 6.46 -1.17 -26.72
N GLY A 591 7.51 -1.56 -27.42
CA GLY A 591 7.47 -2.66 -28.38
C GLY A 591 6.60 -2.48 -29.64
N GLY A 592 6.03 -1.32 -29.89
CA GLY A 592 5.33 -0.98 -31.13
C GLY A 592 3.93 -1.56 -31.31
N GLU A 593 3.43 -2.36 -30.37
CA GLU A 593 2.10 -2.98 -30.45
C GLU A 593 1.10 -2.34 -29.48
N VAL A 594 1.59 -1.60 -28.52
CA VAL A 594 0.80 -0.82 -27.56
C VAL A 594 0.83 0.63 -27.96
N PRO A 595 -0.28 1.37 -27.84
CA PRO A 595 -0.25 2.83 -28.09
C PRO A 595 0.85 3.49 -27.24
N ALA A 596 1.51 4.50 -27.84
CA ALA A 596 2.59 5.22 -27.19
C ALA A 596 2.12 5.89 -25.90
N TRP A 597 3.00 5.92 -24.90
CA TRP A 597 2.79 6.63 -23.63
C TRP A 597 3.42 8.02 -23.69
N ASN A 598 2.80 8.97 -23.02
CA ASN A 598 3.38 10.30 -22.85
C ASN A 598 4.47 10.25 -21.80
N GLU A 599 5.67 10.72 -22.14
CA GLU A 599 6.75 10.88 -21.17
C GLU A 599 6.44 12.06 -20.26
N ALA A 600 6.49 11.84 -18.96
CA ALA A 600 6.16 12.82 -17.93
C ALA A 600 7.26 12.95 -16.89
N GLU A 601 7.34 14.11 -16.26
CA GLU A 601 8.17 14.41 -15.10
C GLU A 601 7.27 14.99 -14.00
N PHE A 602 7.64 14.83 -12.72
CA PHE A 602 6.92 15.47 -11.62
C PHE A 602 7.06 16.98 -11.71
N ALA A 603 5.97 17.69 -11.46
CA ALA A 603 5.97 19.15 -11.42
C ALA A 603 6.85 19.66 -10.27
N THR A 604 7.55 20.76 -10.51
CA THR A 604 8.42 21.42 -9.54
C THR A 604 7.81 22.74 -9.09
N VAL A 605 8.21 23.17 -7.90
CA VAL A 605 7.92 24.48 -7.31
C VAL A 605 9.23 25.12 -6.87
N HIS A 606 9.23 26.45 -6.79
CA HIS A 606 10.37 27.24 -6.37
C HIS A 606 10.15 27.66 -4.92
N LYS A 607 10.91 27.11 -3.99
CA LYS A 607 10.73 27.31 -2.54
C LYS A 607 12.08 27.35 -1.81
N LYS A 608 12.08 27.90 -0.59
CA LYS A 608 13.27 27.96 0.30
C LYS A 608 13.42 26.71 1.19
N TYR A 609 12.51 25.78 1.08
CA TYR A 609 12.53 24.55 1.87
C TYR A 609 11.83 23.42 1.12
N ARG A 610 12.18 22.20 1.52
CA ARG A 610 11.47 20.97 1.17
C ARG A 610 11.43 20.03 2.37
N VAL A 611 10.27 19.47 2.66
CA VAL A 611 10.15 18.34 3.59
C VAL A 611 10.73 17.11 2.93
N ILE A 612 11.81 16.58 3.52
CA ILE A 612 12.50 15.37 3.05
C ILE A 612 11.75 14.13 3.52
N THR A 613 11.41 14.10 4.81
CA THR A 613 10.73 13.00 5.47
C THR A 613 10.08 13.48 6.76
N ARG A 614 9.10 12.72 7.24
CA ARG A 614 8.36 13.04 8.47
C ARG A 614 8.13 11.80 9.33
N ALA A 615 7.75 12.03 10.57
CA ALA A 615 7.28 11.00 11.49
C ALA A 615 6.25 11.56 12.46
N PHE A 616 5.51 10.65 13.04
CA PHE A 616 4.56 10.90 14.12
C PHE A 616 4.91 9.96 15.27
N ALA A 617 4.74 10.42 16.50
CA ALA A 617 4.89 9.60 17.69
C ALA A 617 3.85 9.99 18.73
N ASP A 618 3.31 9.01 19.42
CA ASP A 618 2.48 9.21 20.59
C ASP A 618 3.35 9.26 21.84
N LEU A 619 3.31 10.35 22.56
CA LEU A 619 4.09 10.52 23.80
C LEU A 619 3.60 9.59 24.94
N CYS A 620 2.37 9.07 24.84
CA CYS A 620 1.89 8.02 25.74
C CYS A 620 2.60 6.67 25.53
N ASN A 621 3.34 6.52 24.43
CA ASN A 621 4.08 5.30 24.08
C ASN A 621 5.57 5.60 23.88
N PRO A 622 6.34 5.96 24.90
CA PRO A 622 7.72 6.40 24.75
C PRO A 622 8.66 5.34 24.15
N GLU A 623 8.31 4.07 24.28
CA GLU A 623 9.05 2.94 23.71
C GLU A 623 8.48 2.48 22.35
N ALA A 624 7.35 3.05 21.91
CA ALA A 624 6.75 2.66 20.65
C ALA A 624 7.67 3.02 19.48
N GLY A 625 8.10 2.00 18.77
CA GLY A 625 8.82 2.11 17.51
C GLY A 625 8.04 1.41 16.43
N TYR A 626 8.76 0.65 15.60
CA TYR A 626 8.16 -0.23 14.59
C TYR A 626 8.21 -1.71 15.00
N GLU A 627 8.54 -1.99 16.25
CA GLU A 627 8.56 -3.34 16.80
C GLU A 627 7.32 -3.55 17.68
N PRO A 628 6.49 -4.59 17.41
CA PRO A 628 5.20 -4.78 18.06
C PRO A 628 5.28 -4.88 19.60
N GLU A 629 6.38 -5.43 20.11
CA GLU A 629 6.57 -5.62 21.54
C GLU A 629 6.62 -4.30 22.32
N THR A 630 7.11 -3.24 21.69
CA THR A 630 7.22 -1.92 22.32
C THR A 630 5.92 -1.13 22.26
N ALA A 631 5.02 -1.45 21.32
CA ALA A 631 3.75 -0.77 21.13
C ALA A 631 2.65 -1.17 22.14
N GLN A 632 2.96 -2.04 23.10
CA GLN A 632 2.00 -2.58 24.08
C GLN A 632 2.06 -1.87 25.44
N ASN A 633 2.94 -0.88 25.63
CA ASN A 633 3.28 -0.31 26.91
C ASN A 633 2.97 1.19 26.98
N SER A 634 1.72 1.57 26.76
CA SER A 634 1.33 2.96 26.95
C SER A 634 1.34 3.36 28.43
N ILE A 635 1.69 4.61 28.68
CA ILE A 635 1.75 5.24 30.00
C ILE A 635 0.73 6.37 30.11
N GLU A 636 0.30 6.67 31.33
CA GLU A 636 -0.44 7.90 31.63
C GLU A 636 0.53 9.05 31.76
N LEU A 637 0.42 10.05 30.87
CA LEU A 637 1.26 11.26 30.95
C LEU A 637 0.80 12.16 32.07
N LYS A 638 1.77 12.68 32.83
CA LYS A 638 1.55 13.69 33.86
C LYS A 638 2.24 14.99 33.47
N ASN A 639 1.55 16.09 33.68
CA ASN A 639 2.12 17.42 33.43
C ASN A 639 3.46 17.60 34.14
N GLY A 640 4.49 17.97 33.40
CA GLY A 640 5.85 18.20 33.88
C GLY A 640 6.68 16.95 34.12
N GLU A 641 6.17 15.74 33.86
CA GLU A 641 6.95 14.50 33.92
C GLU A 641 7.65 14.26 32.58
N TYR A 642 8.97 14.28 32.55
CA TYR A 642 9.78 14.13 31.36
C TYR A 642 10.09 12.67 31.08
N HIS A 643 9.93 12.28 29.82
CA HIS A 643 10.29 10.99 29.25
C HIS A 643 11.29 11.14 28.11
N ASP A 644 12.08 10.11 27.87
CA ASP A 644 13.00 10.02 26.73
C ASP A 644 12.28 9.33 25.57
N TYR A 645 12.36 9.92 24.38
CA TYR A 645 11.71 9.43 23.16
C TYR A 645 12.72 9.12 22.08
N HIS A 646 12.50 8.01 21.37
CA HIS A 646 13.21 7.64 20.16
C HIS A 646 12.22 7.58 19.01
N ILE A 647 12.29 8.53 18.10
CA ILE A 647 11.32 8.71 17.02
C ILE A 647 12.01 8.47 15.68
N TYR A 648 11.50 7.52 14.92
CA TYR A 648 12.05 7.09 13.64
C TYR A 648 11.27 7.73 12.49
N LEU A 649 11.95 8.54 11.67
CA LEU A 649 11.34 9.13 10.48
C LEU A 649 11.12 8.09 9.39
N ASN A 650 10.26 8.41 8.44
CA ASN A 650 10.05 7.56 7.29
C ASN A 650 11.36 7.35 6.51
N ALA A 651 11.54 6.14 5.99
CA ALA A 651 12.73 5.78 5.23
C ALA A 651 12.80 6.58 3.92
N THR A 652 13.99 7.14 3.61
CA THR A 652 14.17 7.96 2.42
C THR A 652 15.59 7.88 1.88
N ARG A 653 15.78 8.33 0.64
CA ARG A 653 17.08 8.72 0.10
C ARG A 653 16.96 10.11 -0.50
N TYR A 654 17.82 11.01 -0.07
CA TYR A 654 17.80 12.41 -0.45
C TYR A 654 19.19 13.01 -0.47
N THR A 655 19.50 13.80 -1.49
CA THR A 655 20.74 14.57 -1.56
C THR A 655 20.47 16.03 -1.22
N VAL A 656 21.17 16.51 -0.20
CA VAL A 656 21.23 17.92 0.18
C VAL A 656 22.35 18.56 -0.62
N GLU A 657 22.03 19.62 -1.36
CA GLU A 657 23.00 20.28 -2.26
C GLU A 657 23.93 21.24 -1.50
N PRO A 658 25.10 21.62 -2.08
CA PRO A 658 25.99 22.63 -1.50
C PRO A 658 25.27 23.97 -1.28
N GLY A 659 25.46 24.58 -0.13
CA GLY A 659 24.79 25.82 0.28
C GLY A 659 23.46 25.59 1.02
N HIS A 660 22.92 24.39 1.00
CA HIS A 660 21.73 24.02 1.74
C HIS A 660 22.04 23.52 3.15
N SER A 661 21.06 23.56 4.01
CA SER A 661 21.11 23.08 5.41
C SER A 661 20.04 22.06 5.69
N LEU A 662 20.25 21.20 6.68
CA LEU A 662 19.20 20.38 7.25
C LEU A 662 18.51 21.13 8.40
N ALA A 663 17.19 21.09 8.40
CA ALA A 663 16.37 21.58 9.50
C ALA A 663 15.51 20.44 10.07
N LEU A 664 15.64 20.22 11.39
CA LEU A 664 14.71 19.38 12.12
C LEU A 664 13.60 20.29 12.70
N VAL A 665 12.37 20.03 12.30
CA VAL A 665 11.19 20.74 12.79
C VAL A 665 10.43 19.80 13.73
N ILE A 666 10.05 20.29 14.90
CA ILE A 666 9.25 19.57 15.88
C ILE A 666 7.99 20.39 16.13
N THR A 667 6.86 19.78 15.92
CA THR A 667 5.53 20.36 16.16
C THR A 667 4.64 19.32 16.83
N THR A 668 3.46 19.70 17.23
CA THR A 668 2.48 18.78 17.81
C THR A 668 1.84 17.92 16.70
N GLU A 669 0.64 18.20 16.31
CA GLU A 669 -0.07 17.44 15.28
C GLU A 669 0.32 17.88 13.85
N ASP A 670 -0.07 17.07 12.89
CA ASP A 670 -0.03 17.39 11.48
C ASP A 670 -1.46 17.31 10.91
N PRO A 671 -2.07 18.43 10.48
CA PRO A 671 -3.44 18.44 9.99
C PRO A 671 -3.65 17.65 8.70
N ILE A 672 -2.59 17.27 8.01
CA ILE A 672 -2.65 16.43 6.82
C ILE A 672 -2.75 14.95 7.19
N ASN A 673 -1.97 14.54 8.21
CA ASN A 673 -1.67 13.13 8.43
C ASN A 673 -2.07 12.61 9.80
N CYS A 674 -2.32 13.47 10.78
CA CYS A 674 -2.38 13.05 12.17
C CYS A 674 -3.20 14.03 13.00
N LEU A 675 -4.49 14.14 12.70
CA LEU A 675 -5.40 15.04 13.41
C LEU A 675 -5.86 14.44 14.74
N ILE A 676 -5.90 15.29 15.76
CA ILE A 676 -6.78 15.14 16.92
C ILE A 676 -7.48 16.46 17.21
N HIS A 677 -8.60 16.37 17.91
CA HIS A 677 -9.38 17.55 18.34
C HIS A 677 -9.09 17.89 19.81
N LYS A 678 -7.82 17.87 20.19
CA LYS A 678 -7.39 18.08 21.57
C LYS A 678 -6.39 19.21 21.65
N THR A 679 -6.51 20.05 22.65
CA THR A 679 -5.54 21.12 22.93
C THR A 679 -4.57 20.66 24.02
N TYR A 680 -3.26 20.73 23.74
CA TYR A 680 -2.21 20.43 24.69
C TYR A 680 -0.96 21.22 24.36
N SER A 681 -0.04 21.29 25.33
CA SER A 681 1.31 21.85 25.15
C SER A 681 2.35 20.83 25.52
N VAL A 682 3.45 20.80 24.79
CA VAL A 682 4.59 19.93 25.04
C VAL A 682 5.81 20.79 25.33
N GLU A 683 6.51 20.48 26.41
CA GLU A 683 7.78 21.11 26.78
C GLU A 683 8.94 20.19 26.40
N ILE A 684 9.88 20.72 25.62
CA ILE A 684 11.04 19.98 25.09
C ILE A 684 12.31 20.53 25.72
N GLU A 685 13.18 19.65 26.22
CA GLU A 685 14.52 19.99 26.67
C GLU A 685 15.45 20.15 25.47
N ASN A 686 15.86 21.38 25.15
CA ASN A 686 16.56 21.70 23.88
C ASN A 686 17.85 20.91 23.69
N ALA A 687 18.69 20.81 24.74
CA ALA A 687 19.95 20.07 24.64
C ALA A 687 19.79 18.55 24.48
N SER A 688 18.59 18.03 24.70
CA SER A 688 18.27 16.62 24.46
C SER A 688 18.01 16.28 22.98
N VAL A 689 17.69 17.29 22.18
CA VAL A 689 17.33 17.11 20.76
C VAL A 689 18.55 16.68 19.95
N LYS A 690 18.51 15.46 19.44
CA LYS A 690 19.56 14.85 18.63
C LYS A 690 18.94 14.07 17.49
N ALA A 691 19.63 14.01 16.34
CA ALA A 691 19.24 13.13 15.27
C ALA A 691 20.44 12.32 14.76
N GLU A 692 20.22 11.04 14.56
CA GLU A 692 21.17 10.14 13.91
C GLU A 692 20.68 9.93 12.48
N VAL A 693 21.39 10.50 11.52
CA VAL A 693 21.04 10.48 10.09
C VAL A 693 21.92 9.48 9.35
N PRO A 694 21.36 8.40 8.78
CA PRO A 694 22.13 7.47 7.96
C PRO A 694 22.61 8.14 6.68
N MET A 695 23.91 7.99 6.34
CA MET A 695 24.56 8.65 5.21
C MET A 695 25.19 7.64 4.26
N THR A 696 25.21 7.95 2.95
CA THR A 696 25.87 7.09 1.95
C THR A 696 27.40 7.14 2.01
N ALA A 697 27.96 8.18 2.63
CA ALA A 697 29.39 8.37 2.84
C ALA A 697 29.65 8.97 4.22
N ALA A 698 30.92 8.96 4.65
CA ALA A 698 31.33 9.62 5.90
C ALA A 698 31.12 11.13 5.80
N VAL A 699 30.38 11.69 6.75
CA VAL A 699 30.09 13.12 6.92
C VAL A 699 30.38 13.50 8.35
N GLU A 700 30.93 14.69 8.57
CA GLU A 700 31.18 15.21 9.93
C GLU A 700 29.86 15.49 10.64
N ASP A 701 29.85 15.23 11.95
CA ASP A 701 28.74 15.58 12.84
C ASP A 701 28.50 17.10 12.84
N ARG A 702 27.26 17.51 13.07
CA ARG A 702 26.82 18.90 12.99
C ARG A 702 26.11 19.35 14.26
N VAL A 703 26.30 20.60 14.60
CA VAL A 703 25.51 21.29 15.61
C VAL A 703 24.34 22.00 14.92
N MET A 704 23.18 21.84 15.48
CA MET A 704 21.95 22.55 15.09
C MET A 704 21.74 23.74 16.03
N THR A 705 21.33 24.85 15.49
CA THR A 705 20.88 26.03 16.25
C THR A 705 19.39 26.25 16.02
N ARG A 706 18.68 26.63 17.08
CA ARG A 706 17.25 26.96 16.98
C ARG A 706 17.09 28.31 16.25
N LYS A 707 16.24 28.33 15.23
CA LYS A 707 15.98 29.52 14.40
C LYS A 707 14.49 29.84 14.30
#